data_40bb4e54da7e75e567e4b1d2abcfdd7a
#
_entry.id   40bb4e54da7e75e567e4b1d2abcfdd7a
#
_cell.length_a   1.000
_cell.length_b   1.000
_cell.length_c   1.000
_cell.angle_alpha   90.00
_cell.angle_beta   90.00
_cell.angle_gamma   90.00
#
_symmetry.space_group_name_H-M   'P 1'
#
loop_
_entity.id
_entity.type
_entity.pdbx_description
1 polymer ?
#
loop_
_entity_poly.entity_id
_entity_poly.type
_entity_poly.pdbx_seq_one_letter_code
_entity_poly.pdbx_strand_id
1 'polypeptide(L)'
;MNRGPAREVLGTCHHDCPDSCGWVVTVEADRAVRLRGNPAHPYSRGELCPKVNRLLERVYSPDRVLTPLERTGAKGQGQFRPISWDDALARIAAEWTERIARHGGETLLGYFDAGTQGLIQMTSLDRRLFAVLGASQHDATICGSTARTGLTLTNGTGLGADPMDIVHSRFIVLWGTNTRLTNRHLWPFIEQARSAGATVVVVDPLRTSTAEAADWFIQPLPGTDSALMLAMMAVLIAEDLVDKPWVDAHTVGYEALVERVSAWTPARASAICGIPAEEIVALARAYGTIRPCVIRTLIGAEHHEHGGELFRTMAALPALIGAWRDLGGGLVGSSGPWTEEALIDIDLPADAGRWGSRHINMAQLGRALTDPLLAPPLTALYVWNANPALTAPAAESTRRGLAREDLFTVVHEQFLTDTARCADVVLPATTQLEHLDVVPAWGHLYLGWNEAAIAPLGEARSNTEVFRNLAAALGRTETWLYDSDEQLISQRLNFAHERMQAISLPSLRASGFQRLSVPDPLVPFAEGNFPTPSGRVQFVSAAATAAGLDELPDYRPAREGPGGEAEVLGRYPLQLLTPKTHPGFLNSTYSVLPHHGPPGGPFVELDPSDAARRGIADGQMVVVSNDRATVELVARFSPRVRPGVVAIPFGWWQQQHPDGRTANALTNDELADIGGGVAFSDTLVEVLPA
;
A
#
# COMPACT_ATOMS: atom_id res chain seq x y z
N MET A 1 8.86 36.17 -28.96
CA MET A 1 8.35 34.85 -29.22
C MET A 1 6.87 34.83 -28.81
N ASN A 2 6.00 34.64 -29.79
CA ASN A 2 4.55 34.62 -29.53
C ASN A 2 4.25 33.37 -28.75
N ARG A 3 4.01 33.49 -27.45
CA ARG A 3 3.54 32.33 -26.62
C ARG A 3 2.15 32.02 -27.14
N GLY A 4 1.95 30.79 -27.64
CA GLY A 4 0.61 30.31 -27.98
C GLY A 4 -0.34 30.46 -26.77
N PRO A 5 -1.67 30.47 -26.98
CA PRO A 5 -2.62 30.58 -25.86
C PRO A 5 -2.39 29.47 -24.85
N ALA A 6 -2.40 29.83 -23.55
CA ALA A 6 -2.35 28.86 -22.47
C ALA A 6 -3.58 27.95 -22.57
N ARG A 7 -3.39 26.60 -22.40
CA ARG A 7 -4.49 25.64 -22.31
C ARG A 7 -4.49 24.99 -20.93
N GLU A 8 -5.66 24.65 -20.43
CA GLU A 8 -5.82 23.89 -19.20
C GLU A 8 -6.18 22.43 -19.53
N VAL A 9 -5.53 21.50 -18.85
CA VAL A 9 -5.75 20.06 -19.02
C VAL A 9 -6.13 19.47 -17.68
N LEU A 10 -7.23 18.73 -17.67
CA LEU A 10 -7.70 18.00 -16.49
C LEU A 10 -6.93 16.70 -16.33
N GLY A 11 -6.72 16.29 -15.09
CA GLY A 11 -6.12 15.01 -14.77
C GLY A 11 -6.30 14.64 -13.32
N THR A 12 -5.77 13.47 -12.97
CA THR A 12 -5.87 12.87 -11.65
C THR A 12 -4.51 12.38 -11.18
N CYS A 13 -4.22 12.54 -9.90
CA CYS A 13 -3.00 12.04 -9.27
C CYS A 13 -3.00 10.53 -9.21
N HIS A 14 -1.99 9.88 -9.81
CA HIS A 14 -1.83 8.41 -9.83
C HIS A 14 -0.89 7.88 -8.75
N HIS A 15 -0.44 8.69 -7.82
CA HIS A 15 0.48 8.22 -6.78
C HIS A 15 -0.19 7.15 -5.90
N ASP A 16 0.62 6.31 -5.28
CA ASP A 16 0.21 5.37 -4.24
C ASP A 16 -0.35 6.12 -3.01
N CYS A 17 -1.61 6.55 -3.15
CA CYS A 17 -2.28 7.41 -2.18
C CYS A 17 -3.80 7.24 -2.33
N PRO A 18 -4.54 7.09 -1.21
CA PRO A 18 -5.99 6.93 -1.26
C PRO A 18 -6.73 8.15 -1.84
N ASP A 19 -6.10 9.31 -1.84
CA ASP A 19 -6.76 10.57 -2.13
C ASP A 19 -7.03 10.81 -3.62
N SER A 20 -6.24 10.22 -4.54
CA SER A 20 -6.40 10.32 -6.02
C SER A 20 -6.92 11.70 -6.47
N CYS A 21 -6.20 12.77 -6.06
CA CYS A 21 -6.66 14.16 -6.19
C CYS A 21 -6.83 14.57 -7.65
N GLY A 22 -7.94 15.22 -7.98
CA GLY A 22 -8.12 15.88 -9.27
C GLY A 22 -7.26 17.14 -9.39
N TRP A 23 -6.64 17.33 -10.55
CA TRP A 23 -5.83 18.52 -10.83
C TRP A 23 -6.15 19.19 -12.16
N VAL A 24 -5.63 20.41 -12.32
CA VAL A 24 -5.65 21.17 -13.56
C VAL A 24 -4.22 21.61 -13.87
N VAL A 25 -3.74 21.23 -15.03
CA VAL A 25 -2.40 21.60 -15.54
C VAL A 25 -2.53 22.74 -16.54
N THR A 26 -1.82 23.85 -16.32
CA THR A 26 -1.70 24.91 -17.31
C THR A 26 -0.48 24.63 -18.19
N VAL A 27 -0.70 24.58 -19.50
CA VAL A 27 0.33 24.31 -20.50
C VAL A 27 0.50 25.53 -21.40
N GLU A 28 1.74 26.02 -21.55
CA GLU A 28 2.14 27.12 -22.47
C GLU A 28 3.30 26.62 -23.34
N ALA A 29 3.20 26.77 -24.64
CA ALA A 29 4.21 26.34 -25.60
C ALA A 29 4.68 24.89 -25.33
N ASP A 30 3.71 23.98 -25.19
CA ASP A 30 3.90 22.54 -24.92
C ASP A 30 4.64 22.20 -23.61
N ARG A 31 4.76 23.16 -22.71
CA ARG A 31 5.35 22.97 -21.39
C ARG A 31 4.32 23.17 -20.29
N ALA A 32 4.22 22.24 -19.34
CA ALA A 32 3.44 22.43 -18.13
C ALA A 32 4.11 23.51 -17.25
N VAL A 33 3.43 24.63 -17.04
CA VAL A 33 3.98 25.77 -16.30
C VAL A 33 3.35 25.94 -14.92
N ARG A 34 2.18 25.35 -14.72
CA ARG A 34 1.46 25.38 -13.44
C ARG A 34 0.65 24.11 -13.25
N LEU A 35 0.64 23.61 -12.04
CA LEU A 35 -0.24 22.55 -11.57
C LEU A 35 -1.01 23.06 -10.34
N ARG A 36 -2.31 22.86 -10.32
CA ARG A 36 -3.18 23.19 -9.18
C ARG A 36 -4.26 22.14 -8.99
N GLY A 37 -4.79 22.04 -7.79
CA GLY A 37 -5.94 21.16 -7.55
C GLY A 37 -7.18 21.63 -8.33
N ASN A 38 -8.01 20.67 -8.70
CA ASN A 38 -9.31 20.93 -9.33
C ASN A 38 -10.35 21.27 -8.26
N PRO A 39 -10.85 22.53 -8.18
CA PRO A 39 -11.81 22.91 -7.15
C PRO A 39 -13.18 22.24 -7.33
N ALA A 40 -13.48 21.69 -8.52
CA ALA A 40 -14.70 20.96 -8.78
C ALA A 40 -14.67 19.53 -8.23
N HIS A 41 -13.48 18.98 -7.89
CA HIS A 41 -13.37 17.61 -7.37
C HIS A 41 -13.93 17.53 -5.93
N PRO A 42 -15.01 16.77 -5.67
CA PRO A 42 -15.74 16.85 -4.39
C PRO A 42 -14.92 16.41 -3.17
N TYR A 43 -13.99 15.45 -3.35
CA TYR A 43 -13.16 14.94 -2.26
C TYR A 43 -11.94 15.84 -2.00
N SER A 44 -11.13 16.15 -3.02
CA SER A 44 -9.91 16.95 -2.84
C SER A 44 -10.14 18.47 -2.81
N ARG A 45 -11.30 18.97 -3.28
CA ARG A 45 -11.78 20.35 -3.14
C ARG A 45 -10.76 21.41 -3.58
N GLY A 46 -9.94 21.11 -4.58
CA GLY A 46 -8.91 22.02 -5.10
C GLY A 46 -7.62 22.05 -4.28
N GLU A 47 -7.47 21.21 -3.26
CA GLU A 47 -6.22 21.06 -2.51
C GLU A 47 -5.35 19.95 -3.14
N LEU A 48 -4.03 20.16 -3.09
CA LEU A 48 -3.01 19.16 -3.41
C LEU A 48 -2.04 19.02 -2.24
N CYS A 49 -1.54 17.82 -2.02
CA CYS A 49 -0.52 17.61 -0.98
C CYS A 49 0.84 18.26 -1.36
N PRO A 50 1.76 18.47 -0.40
CA PRO A 50 3.07 19.09 -0.66
C PRO A 50 3.88 18.43 -1.76
N LYS A 51 3.76 17.10 -1.94
CA LYS A 51 4.43 16.34 -3.02
C LYS A 51 3.93 16.76 -4.40
N VAL A 52 2.62 16.73 -4.59
CA VAL A 52 1.98 17.00 -5.88
C VAL A 52 2.04 18.47 -6.23
N ASN A 53 1.97 19.39 -5.27
CA ASN A 53 2.20 20.82 -5.50
C ASN A 53 3.56 21.12 -6.14
N ARG A 54 4.53 20.20 -5.97
CA ARG A 54 5.89 20.31 -6.52
C ARG A 54 6.17 19.27 -7.61
N LEU A 55 5.14 18.63 -8.17
CA LEU A 55 5.30 17.60 -9.20
C LEU A 55 6.09 18.09 -10.42
N LEU A 56 5.96 19.36 -10.80
CA LEU A 56 6.71 19.93 -11.93
C LEU A 56 8.23 19.91 -11.70
N GLU A 57 8.71 20.00 -10.46
CA GLU A 57 10.13 19.84 -10.14
C GLU A 57 10.62 18.43 -10.49
N ARG A 58 9.78 17.40 -10.26
CA ARG A 58 10.07 16.03 -10.65
C ARG A 58 10.01 15.85 -12.17
N VAL A 59 8.97 16.38 -12.82
CA VAL A 59 8.77 16.28 -14.28
C VAL A 59 9.97 16.85 -15.04
N TYR A 60 10.48 18.00 -14.59
CA TYR A 60 11.58 18.73 -15.24
C TYR A 60 12.92 18.59 -14.51
N SER A 61 13.06 17.58 -13.64
CA SER A 61 14.34 17.35 -12.97
C SER A 61 15.44 17.02 -13.99
N PRO A 62 16.64 17.60 -13.83
CA PRO A 62 17.77 17.28 -14.68
C PRO A 62 18.27 15.83 -14.49
N ASP A 63 17.87 15.19 -13.37
CA ASP A 63 18.28 13.82 -13.03
C ASP A 63 17.36 12.75 -13.63
N ARG A 64 16.35 13.16 -14.42
CA ARG A 64 15.49 12.20 -15.13
C ARG A 64 16.29 11.42 -16.17
N VAL A 65 16.02 10.13 -16.24
CA VAL A 65 16.43 9.27 -17.37
C VAL A 65 15.55 9.64 -18.56
N LEU A 66 16.16 10.18 -19.62
CA LEU A 66 15.46 10.68 -20.82
C LEU A 66 15.84 9.94 -22.10
N THR A 67 16.75 8.97 -22.03
CA THR A 67 17.16 8.10 -23.14
C THR A 67 17.44 6.70 -22.58
N PRO A 68 17.30 5.62 -23.36
CA PRO A 68 17.68 4.29 -22.92
C PRO A 68 19.16 4.20 -22.56
N LEU A 69 19.47 3.46 -21.51
CA LEU A 69 20.83 3.33 -20.96
C LEU A 69 21.24 1.85 -20.90
N GLU A 70 22.49 1.59 -21.26
CA GLU A 70 23.13 0.28 -21.14
C GLU A 70 24.23 0.33 -20.10
N ARG A 71 24.28 -0.68 -19.23
CA ARG A 71 25.28 -0.83 -18.19
C ARG A 71 26.69 -1.01 -18.78
N THR A 72 27.68 -0.31 -18.22
CA THR A 72 29.10 -0.41 -18.61
C THR A 72 30.02 -0.87 -17.48
N GLY A 73 29.59 -0.78 -16.20
CA GLY A 73 30.33 -1.22 -15.02
C GLY A 73 29.72 -2.45 -14.37
N ALA A 74 30.19 -2.80 -13.17
CA ALA A 74 29.57 -3.84 -12.36
C ALA A 74 28.18 -3.42 -11.88
N LYS A 75 27.28 -4.39 -11.64
CA LYS A 75 25.95 -4.16 -11.12
C LYS A 75 26.00 -3.39 -9.79
N GLY A 76 25.11 -2.42 -9.62
CA GLY A 76 25.05 -1.55 -8.44
C GLY A 76 25.94 -0.31 -8.50
N GLN A 77 26.93 -0.23 -9.40
CA GLN A 77 27.79 0.96 -9.55
C GLN A 77 27.07 2.14 -10.22
N GLY A 78 25.98 1.89 -10.95
CA GLY A 78 25.23 2.93 -11.65
C GLY A 78 26.00 3.57 -12.82
N GLN A 79 26.90 2.82 -13.47
CA GLN A 79 27.68 3.24 -14.62
C GLN A 79 26.96 2.81 -15.90
N PHE A 80 26.53 3.78 -16.70
CA PHE A 80 25.75 3.56 -17.91
C PHE A 80 26.25 4.40 -19.08
N ARG A 81 25.94 3.96 -20.31
CA ARG A 81 26.04 4.77 -21.52
C ARG A 81 24.67 4.84 -22.22
N PRO A 82 24.35 5.92 -22.90
CA PRO A 82 23.18 6.00 -23.77
C PRO A 82 23.25 4.99 -24.92
N ILE A 83 22.10 4.42 -25.25
CA ILE A 83 21.89 3.57 -26.44
C ILE A 83 20.57 4.00 -27.13
N SER A 84 20.35 3.55 -28.36
CA SER A 84 19.07 3.74 -29.02
C SER A 84 17.99 2.84 -28.47
N TRP A 85 16.71 3.22 -28.68
CA TRP A 85 15.58 2.31 -28.38
C TRP A 85 15.66 1.00 -29.16
N ASP A 86 16.07 1.05 -30.42
CA ASP A 86 16.18 -0.15 -31.24
C ASP A 86 17.24 -1.10 -30.69
N ASP A 87 18.40 -0.60 -30.27
CA ASP A 87 19.44 -1.40 -29.64
C ASP A 87 18.96 -1.98 -28.28
N ALA A 88 18.27 -1.17 -27.46
CA ALA A 88 17.74 -1.61 -26.19
C ALA A 88 16.71 -2.75 -26.37
N LEU A 89 15.73 -2.56 -27.25
CA LEU A 89 14.69 -3.55 -27.52
C LEU A 89 15.25 -4.82 -28.16
N ALA A 90 16.17 -4.71 -29.11
CA ALA A 90 16.84 -5.86 -29.74
C ALA A 90 17.62 -6.67 -28.70
N ARG A 91 18.36 -6.00 -27.79
CA ARG A 91 19.09 -6.66 -26.71
C ARG A 91 18.16 -7.39 -25.74
N ILE A 92 17.10 -6.72 -25.30
CA ILE A 92 16.12 -7.34 -24.38
C ILE A 92 15.47 -8.57 -25.03
N ALA A 93 15.05 -8.45 -26.30
CA ALA A 93 14.44 -9.55 -27.03
C ALA A 93 15.40 -10.74 -27.19
N ALA A 94 16.64 -10.50 -27.52
CA ALA A 94 17.66 -11.54 -27.65
C ALA A 94 17.91 -12.26 -26.30
N GLU A 95 18.15 -11.52 -25.22
CA GLU A 95 18.38 -12.05 -23.88
C GLU A 95 17.19 -12.88 -23.35
N TRP A 96 15.96 -12.38 -23.53
CA TRP A 96 14.78 -13.13 -23.11
C TRP A 96 14.57 -14.39 -23.94
N THR A 97 14.73 -14.30 -25.26
CA THR A 97 14.58 -15.46 -26.15
C THR A 97 15.58 -16.57 -25.82
N GLU A 98 16.85 -16.21 -25.60
CA GLU A 98 17.89 -17.18 -25.24
C GLU A 98 17.60 -17.85 -23.89
N ARG A 99 17.24 -17.06 -22.86
CA ARG A 99 16.97 -17.55 -21.51
C ARG A 99 15.71 -18.43 -21.47
N ILE A 100 14.65 -18.01 -22.14
CA ILE A 100 13.41 -18.81 -22.26
C ILE A 100 13.69 -20.10 -23.00
N ALA A 101 14.47 -20.09 -24.09
CA ALA A 101 14.83 -21.30 -24.81
C ALA A 101 15.67 -22.27 -23.95
N ARG A 102 16.50 -21.76 -23.06
CA ARG A 102 17.37 -22.56 -22.18
C ARG A 102 16.65 -23.11 -20.95
N HIS A 103 15.77 -22.33 -20.34
CA HIS A 103 15.21 -22.59 -19.00
C HIS A 103 13.67 -22.70 -18.98
N GLY A 104 12.98 -22.35 -20.04
CA GLY A 104 11.53 -22.18 -20.07
C GLY A 104 11.08 -20.79 -19.63
N GLY A 105 9.80 -20.48 -19.86
CA GLY A 105 9.25 -19.14 -19.64
C GLY A 105 9.34 -18.66 -18.19
N GLU A 106 9.21 -19.56 -17.22
CA GLU A 106 9.24 -19.23 -15.78
C GLU A 106 10.59 -18.68 -15.29
N THR A 107 11.64 -18.69 -16.13
CA THR A 107 12.91 -18.01 -15.83
C THR A 107 12.80 -16.49 -15.86
N LEU A 108 11.75 -15.96 -16.49
CA LEU A 108 11.42 -14.54 -16.59
C LEU A 108 10.40 -14.16 -15.50
N LEU A 109 10.63 -13.04 -14.83
CA LEU A 109 9.70 -12.41 -13.89
C LEU A 109 9.50 -10.94 -14.25
N GLY A 110 8.24 -10.52 -14.41
CA GLY A 110 7.85 -9.12 -14.36
C GLY A 110 7.58 -8.71 -12.91
N TYR A 111 8.20 -7.64 -12.43
CA TYR A 111 8.03 -7.14 -11.06
C TYR A 111 7.53 -5.70 -11.08
N PHE A 112 6.40 -5.44 -10.47
CA PHE A 112 5.80 -4.11 -10.36
C PHE A 112 5.12 -3.90 -9.01
N ASP A 113 4.79 -2.66 -8.71
CA ASP A 113 3.86 -2.28 -7.64
C ASP A 113 3.32 -0.88 -7.94
N ALA A 114 2.73 -0.25 -6.96
CA ALA A 114 1.98 0.99 -7.00
C ALA A 114 2.82 2.26 -7.26
N GLY A 115 3.87 2.23 -8.07
CA GLY A 115 4.57 3.44 -8.54
C GLY A 115 3.66 4.36 -9.34
N THR A 116 2.62 3.78 -9.97
CA THR A 116 1.41 4.46 -10.44
C THR A 116 0.18 3.64 -10.07
N GLN A 117 -0.92 4.33 -9.73
CA GLN A 117 -2.25 3.73 -9.51
C GLN A 117 -3.15 3.86 -10.76
N GLY A 118 -2.58 4.27 -11.88
CA GLY A 118 -3.31 4.33 -13.15
C GLY A 118 -3.64 2.94 -13.68
N LEU A 119 -4.88 2.75 -14.09
CA LEU A 119 -5.47 1.44 -14.41
C LEU A 119 -4.72 0.68 -15.50
N ILE A 120 -4.22 1.40 -16.55
CA ILE A 120 -3.55 0.77 -17.68
C ILE A 120 -2.02 0.89 -17.62
N GLN A 121 -1.49 1.91 -16.95
CA GLN A 121 -0.04 2.08 -16.80
C GLN A 121 0.51 1.31 -15.59
N MET A 122 -0.33 0.94 -14.62
CA MET A 122 0.08 0.04 -13.56
C MET A 122 0.23 -1.39 -14.07
N THR A 123 -0.82 -1.93 -14.70
CA THR A 123 -0.83 -3.28 -15.26
C THR A 123 -1.89 -3.42 -16.36
N SER A 124 -1.48 -3.90 -17.52
CA SER A 124 -2.36 -4.15 -18.67
C SER A 124 -1.72 -5.08 -19.71
N LEU A 125 -0.98 -4.52 -20.67
CA LEU A 125 -0.29 -5.28 -21.73
C LEU A 125 0.86 -6.15 -21.20
N ASP A 126 1.43 -5.80 -20.05
CA ASP A 126 2.40 -6.63 -19.33
C ASP A 126 1.83 -8.01 -19.03
N ARG A 127 0.60 -8.09 -18.51
CA ARG A 127 -0.07 -9.36 -18.20
C ARG A 127 -0.20 -10.24 -19.45
N ARG A 128 -0.55 -9.62 -20.57
CA ARG A 128 -0.68 -10.32 -21.85
C ARG A 128 0.68 -10.81 -22.38
N LEU A 129 1.69 -9.93 -22.36
CA LEU A 129 3.01 -10.27 -22.88
C LEU A 129 3.67 -11.37 -22.05
N PHE A 130 3.69 -11.21 -20.72
CA PHE A 130 4.32 -12.20 -19.84
C PHE A 130 3.58 -13.55 -19.86
N ALA A 131 2.26 -13.56 -20.00
CA ALA A 131 1.50 -14.81 -20.18
C ALA A 131 1.88 -15.55 -21.48
N VAL A 132 1.99 -14.83 -22.58
CA VAL A 132 2.43 -15.40 -23.87
C VAL A 132 3.85 -15.99 -23.79
N LEU A 133 4.70 -15.38 -22.98
CA LEU A 133 6.07 -15.84 -22.74
C LEU A 133 6.15 -17.00 -21.74
N GLY A 134 5.06 -17.35 -21.06
CA GLY A 134 5.01 -18.36 -20.01
C GLY A 134 5.80 -17.96 -18.77
N ALA A 135 5.90 -16.66 -18.47
CA ALA A 135 6.67 -16.12 -17.38
C ALA A 135 6.13 -16.54 -16.00
N SER A 136 6.95 -16.46 -14.97
CA SER A 136 6.49 -16.57 -13.57
C SER A 136 5.48 -15.48 -13.27
N GLN A 137 4.46 -15.82 -12.48
CA GLN A 137 3.45 -14.88 -12.03
C GLN A 137 4.00 -14.06 -10.84
N HIS A 138 3.68 -12.78 -10.82
CA HIS A 138 4.02 -11.86 -9.74
C HIS A 138 2.81 -11.61 -8.86
N ASP A 139 2.91 -11.93 -7.57
CA ASP A 139 1.86 -11.68 -6.58
C ASP A 139 2.12 -10.34 -5.89
N ALA A 140 1.40 -9.30 -6.29
CA ALA A 140 1.47 -7.96 -5.71
C ALA A 140 0.64 -7.88 -4.42
N THR A 141 1.21 -8.23 -3.28
CA THR A 141 0.51 -8.49 -2.02
C THR A 141 0.87 -7.56 -0.86
N ILE A 142 1.90 -6.73 -0.99
CA ILE A 142 2.36 -5.85 0.11
C ILE A 142 1.28 -4.86 0.56
N CYS A 143 0.35 -4.48 -0.31
CA CYS A 143 -0.62 -3.43 -0.01
C CYS A 143 -2.06 -3.95 -0.04
N GLY A 144 -2.73 -3.95 1.11
CA GLY A 144 -4.18 -4.18 1.24
C GLY A 144 -4.64 -5.64 1.09
N SER A 145 -3.78 -6.56 0.69
CA SER A 145 -4.17 -7.95 0.42
C SER A 145 -4.57 -8.70 1.69
N THR A 146 -3.77 -8.59 2.74
CA THR A 146 -4.03 -9.21 4.04
C THR A 146 -5.28 -8.62 4.70
N ALA A 147 -5.39 -7.30 4.73
CA ALA A 147 -6.55 -6.62 5.30
C ALA A 147 -7.86 -7.01 4.59
N ARG A 148 -7.86 -7.00 3.25
CA ARG A 148 -9.03 -7.40 2.46
C ARG A 148 -9.43 -8.84 2.74
N THR A 149 -8.46 -9.76 2.76
CA THR A 149 -8.73 -11.17 3.01
C THR A 149 -9.31 -11.37 4.41
N GLY A 150 -8.73 -10.72 5.44
CA GLY A 150 -9.26 -10.75 6.81
C GLY A 150 -10.70 -10.26 6.92
N LEU A 151 -11.02 -9.11 6.29
CA LEU A 151 -12.39 -8.59 6.24
C LEU A 151 -13.34 -9.55 5.52
N THR A 152 -12.89 -10.17 4.44
CA THR A 152 -13.71 -11.11 3.65
C THR A 152 -14.07 -12.36 4.45
N LEU A 153 -13.22 -12.84 5.34
CA LEU A 153 -13.51 -14.01 6.19
C LEU A 153 -14.69 -13.78 7.14
N THR A 154 -14.96 -12.53 7.51
CA THR A 154 -16.06 -12.15 8.42
C THR A 154 -17.26 -11.58 7.65
N ASN A 155 -17.04 -10.67 6.73
CA ASN A 155 -18.09 -9.91 6.05
C ASN A 155 -18.41 -10.45 4.64
N GLY A 156 -17.62 -11.41 4.12
CA GLY A 156 -17.74 -11.90 2.74
C GLY A 156 -17.16 -10.93 1.70
N THR A 157 -16.73 -9.74 2.11
CA THR A 157 -16.21 -8.69 1.24
C THR A 157 -15.33 -7.71 1.99
N GLY A 158 -14.49 -6.97 1.25
CA GLY A 158 -13.80 -5.78 1.74
C GLY A 158 -14.58 -4.45 1.57
N LEU A 159 -15.82 -4.50 1.10
CA LEU A 159 -16.65 -3.30 0.94
C LEU A 159 -16.96 -2.66 2.31
N GLY A 160 -16.91 -1.34 2.36
CA GLY A 160 -17.25 -0.54 3.53
C GLY A 160 -18.12 0.67 3.17
N ALA A 161 -18.43 1.51 4.16
CA ALA A 161 -19.16 2.74 3.95
C ALA A 161 -18.36 3.76 3.10
N ASP A 162 -19.05 4.75 2.51
CA ASP A 162 -18.39 5.85 1.82
C ASP A 162 -17.53 6.65 2.82
N PRO A 163 -16.22 6.81 2.57
CA PRO A 163 -15.36 7.61 3.43
C PRO A 163 -15.86 9.05 3.66
N MET A 164 -16.59 9.63 2.70
CA MET A 164 -17.15 10.98 2.84
C MET A 164 -18.31 11.05 3.84
N ASP A 165 -19.03 9.95 4.06
CA ASP A 165 -20.14 9.88 5.01
C ASP A 165 -19.70 9.93 6.48
N ILE A 166 -18.39 9.91 6.75
CA ILE A 166 -17.80 10.12 8.09
C ILE A 166 -18.27 11.44 8.74
N VAL A 167 -18.73 12.40 7.95
CA VAL A 167 -19.32 13.67 8.45
C VAL A 167 -20.55 13.44 9.33
N HIS A 168 -21.23 12.30 9.19
CA HIS A 168 -22.40 11.92 9.96
C HIS A 168 -22.07 11.17 11.25
N SER A 169 -20.81 10.77 11.44
CA SER A 169 -20.37 10.03 12.62
C SER A 169 -20.36 10.90 13.88
N ARG A 170 -20.53 10.24 15.03
CA ARG A 170 -20.41 10.84 16.37
C ARG A 170 -19.24 10.28 17.16
N PHE A 171 -18.81 9.09 16.81
CA PHE A 171 -17.62 8.45 17.37
C PHE A 171 -16.77 7.87 16.23
N ILE A 172 -15.60 8.42 16.03
CA ILE A 172 -14.70 8.07 14.92
C ILE A 172 -13.45 7.44 15.51
N VAL A 173 -13.22 6.17 15.21
CA VAL A 173 -11.99 5.46 15.60
C VAL A 173 -11.08 5.35 14.39
N LEU A 174 -9.97 6.07 14.39
CA LEU A 174 -8.92 6.00 13.38
C LEU A 174 -7.91 4.94 13.83
N TRP A 175 -8.00 3.73 13.26
CA TRP A 175 -7.23 2.58 13.70
C TRP A 175 -6.11 2.25 12.73
N GLY A 176 -4.83 2.36 13.17
CA GLY A 176 -3.65 2.08 12.35
C GLY A 176 -3.54 2.99 11.12
N THR A 177 -4.00 4.24 11.21
CA THR A 177 -4.01 5.16 10.07
C THR A 177 -3.59 6.58 10.45
N ASN A 178 -2.52 7.09 9.83
CA ASN A 178 -2.06 8.46 9.99
C ASN A 178 -2.76 9.38 8.98
N THR A 179 -4.08 9.57 9.12
CA THR A 179 -4.97 10.21 8.16
C THR A 179 -4.50 11.61 7.74
N ARG A 180 -4.02 12.45 8.67
CA ARG A 180 -3.52 13.80 8.35
C ARG A 180 -2.32 13.80 7.42
N LEU A 181 -1.59 12.70 7.35
CA LEU A 181 -0.40 12.57 6.51
C LEU A 181 -0.67 11.75 5.25
N THR A 182 -1.32 10.59 5.38
CA THR A 182 -1.43 9.58 4.32
C THR A 182 -2.79 9.54 3.63
N ASN A 183 -3.81 10.21 4.22
CA ASN A 183 -5.15 10.34 3.63
C ASN A 183 -5.71 11.76 3.96
N ARG A 184 -4.89 12.79 3.64
CA ARG A 184 -5.09 14.14 4.18
C ARG A 184 -6.41 14.79 3.76
N HIS A 185 -6.96 14.43 2.59
CA HIS A 185 -8.22 15.01 2.10
C HIS A 185 -9.47 14.42 2.79
N LEU A 186 -9.32 13.31 3.55
CA LEU A 186 -10.36 12.85 4.46
C LEU A 186 -10.42 13.69 5.74
N TRP A 187 -9.30 14.28 6.17
CA TRP A 187 -9.24 15.02 7.43
C TRP A 187 -10.26 16.18 7.53
N PRO A 188 -10.50 17.00 6.48
CA PRO A 188 -11.55 18.03 6.51
C PRO A 188 -12.95 17.52 6.77
N PHE A 189 -13.30 16.29 6.34
CA PHE A 189 -14.59 15.66 6.62
C PHE A 189 -14.67 15.22 8.09
N ILE A 190 -13.56 14.71 8.65
CA ILE A 190 -13.45 14.39 10.08
C ILE A 190 -13.60 15.65 10.93
N GLU A 191 -12.96 16.76 10.55
CA GLU A 191 -13.10 18.05 11.25
C GLU A 191 -14.53 18.60 11.17
N GLN A 192 -15.24 18.35 10.07
CA GLN A 192 -16.66 18.68 9.94
C GLN A 192 -17.48 17.87 10.95
N ALA A 193 -17.26 16.56 11.08
CA ALA A 193 -17.91 15.73 12.10
C ALA A 193 -17.59 16.22 13.53
N ARG A 194 -16.31 16.54 13.81
CA ARG A 194 -15.90 17.11 15.13
C ARG A 194 -16.62 18.42 15.44
N SER A 195 -16.71 19.30 14.46
CA SER A 195 -17.45 20.56 14.61
C SER A 195 -18.94 20.35 14.89
N ALA A 196 -19.48 19.20 14.52
CA ALA A 196 -20.83 18.76 14.84
C ALA A 196 -20.93 17.96 16.14
N GLY A 197 -19.82 17.84 16.91
CA GLY A 197 -19.77 17.20 18.22
C GLY A 197 -19.30 15.73 18.21
N ALA A 198 -18.67 15.26 17.14
CA ALA A 198 -18.06 13.94 17.13
C ALA A 198 -16.78 13.88 17.96
N THR A 199 -16.53 12.74 18.60
CA THR A 199 -15.27 12.43 19.27
C THR A 199 -14.38 11.64 18.32
N VAL A 200 -13.12 12.03 18.17
CA VAL A 200 -12.10 11.35 17.37
C VAL A 200 -11.11 10.62 18.26
N VAL A 201 -11.06 9.31 18.13
CA VAL A 201 -10.10 8.42 18.81
C VAL A 201 -9.07 7.95 17.79
N VAL A 202 -7.81 7.93 18.15
CA VAL A 202 -6.73 7.31 17.37
C VAL A 202 -6.19 6.11 18.13
N VAL A 203 -6.14 4.95 17.48
CA VAL A 203 -5.47 3.75 17.97
C VAL A 203 -4.28 3.50 17.04
N ASP A 204 -3.06 3.74 17.53
CA ASP A 204 -1.82 3.66 16.73
C ASP A 204 -0.63 3.42 17.66
N PRO A 205 0.32 2.52 17.35
CA PRO A 205 1.52 2.31 18.16
C PRO A 205 2.46 3.51 18.19
N LEU A 206 2.28 4.49 17.30
CA LEU A 206 3.04 5.73 17.25
C LEU A 206 2.12 6.93 17.50
N ARG A 207 2.60 7.89 18.29
CA ARG A 207 1.94 9.22 18.41
C ARG A 207 2.17 10.02 17.13
N THR A 208 1.32 9.78 16.15
CA THR A 208 1.38 10.43 14.83
C THR A 208 0.79 11.85 14.88
N SER A 209 0.96 12.62 13.80
CA SER A 209 0.30 13.94 13.67
C SER A 209 -1.23 13.85 13.71
N THR A 210 -1.79 12.70 13.38
CA THR A 210 -3.22 12.41 13.54
C THR A 210 -3.56 12.20 15.01
N ALA A 211 -2.74 11.45 15.74
CA ALA A 211 -2.91 11.23 17.19
C ALA A 211 -2.80 12.53 17.99
N GLU A 212 -1.89 13.45 17.61
CA GLU A 212 -1.75 14.77 18.22
C GLU A 212 -2.99 15.66 18.02
N ALA A 213 -3.76 15.43 16.96
CA ALA A 213 -4.95 16.19 16.65
C ALA A 213 -6.25 15.53 17.13
N ALA A 214 -6.20 14.30 17.62
CA ALA A 214 -7.34 13.55 18.14
C ALA A 214 -7.79 14.03 19.52
N ASP A 215 -9.04 13.70 19.88
CA ASP A 215 -9.56 13.98 21.22
C ASP A 215 -9.09 12.92 22.21
N TRP A 216 -8.79 11.70 21.75
CA TRP A 216 -8.32 10.59 22.54
C TRP A 216 -7.30 9.75 21.76
N PHE A 217 -6.19 9.40 22.41
CA PHE A 217 -5.12 8.61 21.81
C PHE A 217 -4.85 7.34 22.62
N ILE A 218 -4.99 6.19 22.00
CA ILE A 218 -4.71 4.86 22.54
C ILE A 218 -3.44 4.34 21.85
N GLN A 219 -2.41 4.02 22.63
CA GLN A 219 -1.11 3.58 22.10
C GLN A 219 -0.79 2.13 22.47
N PRO A 220 -1.31 1.12 21.75
CA PRO A 220 -0.99 -0.28 22.01
C PRO A 220 0.48 -0.61 21.67
N LEU A 221 0.97 -1.73 22.18
CA LEU A 221 2.17 -2.36 21.63
C LEU A 221 1.87 -2.85 20.21
N PRO A 222 2.81 -2.72 19.25
CA PRO A 222 2.55 -3.12 17.87
C PRO A 222 2.15 -4.61 17.77
N GLY A 223 1.17 -4.92 16.90
CA GLY A 223 0.69 -6.29 16.66
C GLY A 223 -0.19 -6.89 17.75
N THR A 224 -0.59 -6.09 18.75
CA THR A 224 -1.43 -6.56 19.87
C THR A 224 -2.90 -6.12 19.78
N ASP A 225 -3.29 -5.57 18.66
CA ASP A 225 -4.60 -4.96 18.41
C ASP A 225 -5.77 -5.96 18.60
N SER A 226 -5.60 -7.23 18.18
CA SER A 226 -6.62 -8.27 18.37
C SER A 226 -6.93 -8.51 19.84
N ALA A 227 -5.92 -8.48 20.73
CA ALA A 227 -6.13 -8.63 22.17
C ALA A 227 -6.96 -7.46 22.74
N LEU A 228 -6.69 -6.23 22.29
CA LEU A 228 -7.47 -5.04 22.65
C LEU A 228 -8.92 -5.19 22.16
N MET A 229 -9.14 -5.56 20.91
CA MET A 229 -10.48 -5.72 20.32
C MET A 229 -11.29 -6.84 20.99
N LEU A 230 -10.67 -7.98 21.29
CA LEU A 230 -11.34 -9.08 21.98
C LEU A 230 -11.79 -8.69 23.40
N ALA A 231 -10.96 -7.91 24.10
CA ALA A 231 -11.36 -7.38 25.42
C ALA A 231 -12.47 -6.31 25.31
N MET A 232 -12.46 -5.49 24.27
CA MET A 232 -13.58 -4.57 23.98
C MET A 232 -14.88 -5.36 23.76
N MET A 233 -14.84 -6.45 22.97
CA MET A 233 -16.01 -7.33 22.77
C MET A 233 -16.50 -7.95 24.08
N ALA A 234 -15.59 -8.40 24.93
CA ALA A 234 -15.95 -8.95 26.25
C ALA A 234 -16.68 -7.90 27.11
N VAL A 235 -16.23 -6.65 27.13
CA VAL A 235 -16.89 -5.56 27.83
C VAL A 235 -18.27 -5.25 27.24
N LEU A 236 -18.37 -5.15 25.91
CA LEU A 236 -19.65 -4.90 25.23
C LEU A 236 -20.70 -5.96 25.60
N ILE A 237 -20.31 -7.21 25.64
CA ILE A 237 -21.19 -8.33 26.00
C ILE A 237 -21.53 -8.31 27.49
N ALA A 238 -20.54 -8.12 28.36
CA ALA A 238 -20.74 -8.16 29.82
C ALA A 238 -21.61 -7.02 30.34
N GLU A 239 -21.60 -5.86 29.64
CA GLU A 239 -22.35 -4.67 30.04
C GLU A 239 -23.64 -4.46 29.23
N ASP A 240 -24.06 -5.48 28.44
CA ASP A 240 -25.30 -5.44 27.61
C ASP A 240 -25.32 -4.26 26.62
N LEU A 241 -24.15 -3.95 26.04
CA LEU A 241 -23.97 -2.90 25.02
C LEU A 241 -24.06 -3.44 23.59
N VAL A 242 -24.37 -4.73 23.44
CA VAL A 242 -24.57 -5.40 22.15
C VAL A 242 -25.96 -5.09 21.60
N ASP A 243 -26.06 -4.78 20.32
CA ASP A 243 -27.36 -4.68 19.65
C ASP A 243 -27.91 -6.08 19.35
N LYS A 244 -28.45 -6.72 20.37
CA LYS A 244 -28.92 -8.11 20.31
C LYS A 244 -29.91 -8.36 19.17
N PRO A 245 -30.94 -7.52 18.93
CA PRO A 245 -31.85 -7.72 17.79
C PRO A 245 -31.13 -7.73 16.43
N TRP A 246 -30.14 -6.85 16.22
CA TRP A 246 -29.38 -6.82 14.99
C TRP A 246 -28.44 -8.03 14.86
N VAL A 247 -27.77 -8.38 15.94
CA VAL A 247 -26.89 -9.56 16.01
C VAL A 247 -27.63 -10.84 15.68
N ASP A 248 -28.81 -11.05 16.28
CA ASP A 248 -29.63 -12.25 16.03
C ASP A 248 -30.11 -12.35 14.58
N ALA A 249 -30.43 -11.21 13.97
CA ALA A 249 -30.89 -11.17 12.58
C ALA A 249 -29.75 -11.33 11.57
N HIS A 250 -28.57 -10.76 11.83
CA HIS A 250 -27.55 -10.52 10.81
C HIS A 250 -26.17 -11.11 11.09
N THR A 251 -26.05 -11.97 12.12
CA THR A 251 -24.76 -12.65 12.41
C THR A 251 -24.91 -14.16 12.56
N VAL A 252 -23.79 -14.88 12.49
CA VAL A 252 -23.70 -16.32 12.75
C VAL A 252 -22.57 -16.57 13.73
N GLY A 253 -22.83 -17.41 14.75
CA GLY A 253 -21.83 -17.85 15.73
C GLY A 253 -21.68 -16.92 16.93
N TYR A 254 -22.69 -16.10 17.25
CA TYR A 254 -22.63 -15.17 18.39
C TYR A 254 -22.35 -15.86 19.73
N GLU A 255 -23.04 -16.98 20.04
CA GLU A 255 -22.85 -17.72 21.30
C GLU A 255 -21.42 -18.25 21.42
N ALA A 256 -20.85 -18.75 20.33
CA ALA A 256 -19.47 -19.22 20.30
C ALA A 256 -18.47 -18.07 20.49
N LEU A 257 -18.76 -16.89 19.90
CA LEU A 257 -17.97 -15.68 20.16
C LEU A 257 -18.04 -15.26 21.63
N VAL A 258 -19.22 -15.27 22.25
CA VAL A 258 -19.40 -14.98 23.69
C VAL A 258 -18.52 -15.88 24.53
N GLU A 259 -18.52 -17.18 24.26
CA GLU A 259 -17.66 -18.15 24.96
C GLU A 259 -16.17 -17.82 24.76
N ARG A 260 -15.74 -17.58 23.50
CA ARG A 260 -14.35 -17.25 23.17
C ARG A 260 -13.88 -15.99 23.91
N VAL A 261 -14.63 -14.91 23.84
CA VAL A 261 -14.20 -13.62 24.41
C VAL A 261 -14.35 -13.55 25.94
N SER A 262 -15.07 -14.49 26.56
CA SER A 262 -15.20 -14.52 28.01
C SER A 262 -13.86 -14.64 28.75
N ALA A 263 -12.86 -15.24 28.10
CA ALA A 263 -11.48 -15.34 28.61
C ALA A 263 -10.65 -14.05 28.39
N TRP A 264 -11.16 -13.10 27.58
CA TRP A 264 -10.45 -11.87 27.22
C TRP A 264 -10.83 -10.70 28.13
N THR A 265 -10.46 -10.83 29.44
CA THR A 265 -10.71 -9.73 30.38
C THR A 265 -9.86 -8.49 30.03
N PRO A 266 -10.32 -7.25 30.36
CA PRO A 266 -9.51 -6.04 30.21
C PRO A 266 -8.14 -6.13 30.87
N ALA A 267 -8.02 -6.81 32.03
CA ALA A 267 -6.74 -7.03 32.72
C ALA A 267 -5.79 -7.94 31.89
N ARG A 268 -6.31 -9.00 31.27
CA ARG A 268 -5.51 -9.87 30.38
C ARG A 268 -5.01 -9.10 29.17
N ALA A 269 -5.89 -8.37 28.49
CA ALA A 269 -5.52 -7.58 27.31
C ALA A 269 -4.53 -6.46 27.69
N SER A 270 -4.72 -5.81 28.83
CA SER A 270 -3.81 -4.78 29.37
C SER A 270 -2.38 -5.31 29.50
N ALA A 271 -2.22 -6.52 30.04
CA ALA A 271 -0.90 -7.15 30.18
C ALA A 271 -0.22 -7.43 28.81
N ILE A 272 -1.00 -7.60 27.74
CA ILE A 272 -0.52 -7.90 26.38
C ILE A 272 -0.26 -6.60 25.61
N CYS A 273 -1.27 -5.71 25.51
CA CYS A 273 -1.19 -4.53 24.66
C CYS A 273 -0.59 -3.28 25.35
N GLY A 274 -0.42 -3.36 26.68
CA GLY A 274 0.12 -2.27 27.48
C GLY A 274 -0.80 -1.05 27.60
N ILE A 275 -2.12 -1.23 27.35
CA ILE A 275 -3.15 -0.20 27.59
C ILE A 275 -3.77 -0.48 28.98
N PRO A 276 -3.96 0.54 29.85
CA PRO A 276 -4.62 0.36 31.13
C PRO A 276 -6.01 -0.32 31.01
N ALA A 277 -6.32 -1.26 31.88
CA ALA A 277 -7.58 -2.00 31.82
C ALA A 277 -8.83 -1.09 31.88
N GLU A 278 -8.77 -0.03 32.68
CA GLU A 278 -9.82 0.98 32.77
C GLU A 278 -9.98 1.78 31.47
N GLU A 279 -8.92 1.99 30.70
CA GLU A 279 -8.96 2.68 29.42
C GLU A 279 -9.58 1.77 28.33
N ILE A 280 -9.30 0.45 28.38
CA ILE A 280 -9.96 -0.54 27.51
C ILE A 280 -11.47 -0.53 27.76
N VAL A 281 -11.88 -0.53 29.04
CA VAL A 281 -13.31 -0.49 29.42
C VAL A 281 -13.95 0.82 28.95
N ALA A 282 -13.27 1.96 29.15
CA ALA A 282 -13.77 3.27 28.72
C ALA A 282 -13.94 3.33 27.17
N LEU A 283 -12.98 2.80 26.43
CA LEU A 283 -13.05 2.74 24.96
C LEU A 283 -14.23 1.88 24.50
N ALA A 284 -14.37 0.68 25.08
CA ALA A 284 -15.47 -0.23 24.73
C ALA A 284 -16.84 0.39 25.03
N ARG A 285 -17.02 1.02 26.18
CA ARG A 285 -18.26 1.71 26.54
C ARG A 285 -18.59 2.85 25.59
N ALA A 286 -17.61 3.71 25.28
CA ALA A 286 -17.79 4.80 24.32
C ALA A 286 -18.17 4.28 22.94
N TYR A 287 -17.49 3.23 22.46
CA TYR A 287 -17.76 2.59 21.19
C TYR A 287 -19.18 1.98 21.13
N GLY A 288 -19.64 1.36 22.22
CA GLY A 288 -20.96 0.73 22.32
C GLY A 288 -22.13 1.71 22.47
N THR A 289 -21.86 2.92 22.98
CA THR A 289 -22.95 3.87 23.39
C THR A 289 -23.06 5.11 22.51
N ILE A 290 -21.96 5.59 21.90
CA ILE A 290 -21.97 6.81 21.10
C ILE A 290 -22.20 6.45 19.63
N ARG A 291 -23.32 6.91 19.06
CA ARG A 291 -23.75 6.53 17.71
C ARG A 291 -24.10 7.76 16.85
N PRO A 292 -23.92 7.74 15.50
CA PRO A 292 -23.26 6.68 14.72
C PRO A 292 -21.77 6.52 15.05
N CYS A 293 -21.28 5.28 15.01
CA CYS A 293 -19.89 4.92 15.31
C CYS A 293 -19.22 4.28 14.10
N VAL A 294 -18.03 4.76 13.74
CA VAL A 294 -17.25 4.24 12.61
C VAL A 294 -15.82 3.91 13.00
N ILE A 295 -15.33 2.78 12.50
CA ILE A 295 -13.89 2.47 12.47
C ILE A 295 -13.37 2.84 11.08
N ARG A 296 -12.41 3.76 11.01
CA ARG A 296 -11.63 4.03 9.81
C ARG A 296 -10.26 3.38 9.94
N THR A 297 -9.94 2.46 9.03
CA THR A 297 -8.65 1.76 8.98
C THR A 297 -8.10 1.77 7.56
N LEU A 298 -6.79 1.55 7.45
CA LEU A 298 -6.06 1.33 6.21
C LEU A 298 -5.01 0.24 6.44
N ILE A 299 -3.99 0.17 5.57
CA ILE A 299 -2.97 -0.85 5.53
C ILE A 299 -1.99 -0.85 6.74
N GLY A 300 -1.96 0.20 7.57
CA GLY A 300 -0.95 0.32 8.64
C GLY A 300 -0.96 -0.81 9.68
N ALA A 301 -2.13 -1.44 9.88
CA ALA A 301 -2.31 -2.53 10.85
C ALA A 301 -2.19 -3.94 10.23
N GLU A 302 -2.02 -4.09 8.90
CA GLU A 302 -1.97 -5.41 8.26
C GLU A 302 -0.59 -6.06 8.24
N HIS A 303 0.48 -5.25 8.44
CA HIS A 303 1.86 -5.70 8.26
C HIS A 303 2.42 -6.48 9.46
N HIS A 304 1.61 -7.38 10.00
CA HIS A 304 1.92 -8.28 11.10
C HIS A 304 1.73 -9.73 10.67
N GLU A 305 2.42 -10.67 11.34
CA GLU A 305 2.30 -12.12 11.11
C GLU A 305 0.84 -12.56 11.19
N HIS A 306 0.07 -11.96 12.12
CA HIS A 306 -1.37 -12.21 12.29
C HIS A 306 -2.23 -11.01 11.83
N GLY A 307 -1.81 -10.34 10.75
CA GLY A 307 -2.52 -9.18 10.20
C GLY A 307 -3.90 -9.51 9.66
N GLY A 308 -4.08 -10.68 9.05
CA GLY A 308 -5.38 -11.14 8.57
C GLY A 308 -6.35 -11.42 9.72
N GLU A 309 -5.89 -12.07 10.78
CA GLU A 309 -6.67 -12.29 11.99
C GLU A 309 -7.04 -10.98 12.69
N LEU A 310 -6.15 -9.98 12.67
CA LEU A 310 -6.43 -8.64 13.20
C LEU A 310 -7.63 -7.99 12.46
N PHE A 311 -7.63 -8.00 11.13
CA PHE A 311 -8.72 -7.42 10.34
C PHE A 311 -10.01 -8.22 10.43
N ARG A 312 -9.92 -9.54 10.54
CA ARG A 312 -11.05 -10.42 10.84
C ARG A 312 -11.69 -10.07 12.19
N THR A 313 -10.87 -9.88 13.22
CA THR A 313 -11.32 -9.46 14.55
C THR A 313 -11.96 -8.07 14.51
N MET A 314 -11.34 -7.13 13.78
CA MET A 314 -11.86 -5.77 13.61
C MET A 314 -13.26 -5.75 12.97
N ALA A 315 -13.50 -6.60 11.95
CA ALA A 315 -14.77 -6.70 11.26
C ALA A 315 -15.94 -7.14 12.16
N ALA A 316 -15.66 -7.84 13.26
CA ALA A 316 -16.68 -8.27 14.21
C ALA A 316 -17.21 -7.12 15.09
N LEU A 317 -16.42 -6.08 15.35
CA LEU A 317 -16.81 -4.98 16.26
C LEU A 317 -18.05 -4.21 15.77
N PRO A 318 -18.14 -3.72 14.52
CA PRO A 318 -19.33 -3.01 14.03
C PRO A 318 -20.58 -3.88 14.03
N ALA A 319 -20.41 -5.20 13.85
CA ALA A 319 -21.52 -6.14 13.85
C ALA A 319 -22.13 -6.30 15.23
N LEU A 320 -21.34 -6.33 16.30
CA LEU A 320 -21.84 -6.47 17.66
C LEU A 320 -22.75 -5.32 18.08
N ILE A 321 -22.46 -4.10 17.67
CA ILE A 321 -23.24 -2.91 18.04
C ILE A 321 -24.25 -2.49 16.94
N GLY A 322 -24.42 -3.27 15.86
CA GLY A 322 -25.30 -2.95 14.74
C GLY A 322 -24.93 -1.65 14.01
N ALA A 323 -23.64 -1.27 13.99
CA ALA A 323 -23.19 0.01 13.42
C ALA A 323 -23.37 0.09 11.89
N TRP A 324 -23.54 -1.02 11.22
CA TRP A 324 -23.71 -1.11 9.77
C TRP A 324 -25.03 -0.50 9.25
N ARG A 325 -26.04 -0.31 10.12
CA ARG A 325 -27.32 0.32 9.74
C ARG A 325 -27.30 1.85 9.85
N ASP A 326 -26.26 2.42 10.44
CA ASP A 326 -26.19 3.86 10.68
C ASP A 326 -25.45 4.57 9.54
N LEU A 327 -26.01 5.64 9.03
CA LEU A 327 -25.26 6.55 8.17
C LEU A 327 -24.09 7.16 8.93
N GLY A 328 -22.87 7.01 8.41
CA GLY A 328 -21.64 7.37 9.10
C GLY A 328 -21.21 6.35 10.17
N GLY A 329 -21.77 5.13 10.13
CA GLY A 329 -21.38 4.01 10.99
C GLY A 329 -20.67 2.89 10.26
N GLY A 330 -20.35 1.79 10.99
CA GLY A 330 -19.75 0.59 10.43
C GLY A 330 -18.23 0.66 10.33
N LEU A 331 -17.68 0.18 9.20
CA LEU A 331 -16.25 0.16 8.92
C LEU A 331 -15.95 0.81 7.58
N VAL A 332 -14.92 1.64 7.55
CA VAL A 332 -14.39 2.30 6.37
C VAL A 332 -12.94 1.86 6.18
N GLY A 333 -12.72 0.91 5.29
CA GLY A 333 -11.41 0.46 4.83
C GLY A 333 -10.99 1.16 3.53
N SER A 334 -10.36 0.40 2.62
CA SER A 334 -10.15 0.81 1.23
C SER A 334 -11.50 0.87 0.50
N SER A 335 -11.74 1.91 -0.29
CA SER A 335 -12.87 1.97 -1.21
C SER A 335 -12.58 1.26 -2.56
N GLY A 336 -11.36 0.75 -2.75
CA GLY A 336 -10.97 0.03 -3.97
C GLY A 336 -11.94 -1.05 -4.40
N PRO A 337 -12.45 -1.92 -3.51
CA PRO A 337 -13.40 -2.97 -3.87
C PRO A 337 -14.67 -2.46 -4.58
N TRP A 338 -15.15 -1.25 -4.27
CA TRP A 338 -16.29 -0.66 -4.96
C TRP A 338 -16.06 -0.47 -6.46
N THR A 339 -14.84 -0.08 -6.84
CA THR A 339 -14.45 0.09 -8.25
C THR A 339 -14.03 -1.23 -8.86
N GLU A 340 -13.25 -2.04 -8.15
CA GLU A 340 -12.68 -3.29 -8.67
C GLU A 340 -13.74 -4.29 -9.13
N GLU A 341 -14.85 -4.43 -8.40
CA GLU A 341 -15.98 -5.27 -8.79
C GLU A 341 -16.68 -4.77 -10.08
N ALA A 342 -16.50 -3.49 -10.43
CA ALA A 342 -17.00 -2.89 -11.65
C ALA A 342 -15.95 -2.82 -12.78
N LEU A 343 -14.79 -3.43 -12.59
CA LEU A 343 -13.77 -3.58 -13.62
C LEU A 343 -13.85 -4.96 -14.25
N ILE A 344 -13.42 -5.05 -15.49
CA ILE A 344 -13.15 -6.33 -16.17
C ILE A 344 -11.65 -6.58 -16.04
N ASP A 345 -11.26 -7.76 -15.60
CA ASP A 345 -9.87 -8.16 -15.74
C ASP A 345 -9.50 -8.17 -17.23
N ILE A 346 -8.25 -7.75 -17.51
CA ILE A 346 -7.77 -7.88 -18.90
C ILE A 346 -7.69 -9.37 -19.20
N ASP A 347 -8.73 -9.84 -19.87
CA ASP A 347 -8.79 -11.22 -20.30
C ASP A 347 -7.65 -11.53 -21.26
N LEU A 348 -6.96 -12.62 -20.96
CA LEU A 348 -6.14 -13.27 -21.94
C LEU A 348 -7.10 -13.94 -22.93
N PRO A 349 -7.02 -13.63 -24.23
CA PRO A 349 -7.77 -14.39 -25.23
C PRO A 349 -7.55 -15.89 -25.04
N ALA A 350 -8.56 -16.70 -25.38
CA ALA A 350 -8.51 -18.14 -25.14
C ALA A 350 -7.32 -18.85 -25.83
N ASP A 351 -6.77 -18.24 -26.87
CA ASP A 351 -5.58 -18.67 -27.63
C ASP A 351 -4.28 -17.99 -27.11
N ALA A 352 -4.38 -17.07 -26.12
CA ALA A 352 -3.19 -16.54 -25.49
C ALA A 352 -2.42 -17.66 -24.79
N GLY A 353 -1.13 -17.54 -24.74
CA GLY A 353 -0.26 -18.38 -23.93
C GLY A 353 -0.75 -18.44 -22.48
N ARG A 354 -0.21 -19.37 -21.73
CA ARG A 354 -0.50 -19.47 -20.31
C ARG A 354 0.68 -18.92 -19.52
N TRP A 355 0.39 -18.21 -18.47
CA TRP A 355 1.36 -17.94 -17.42
C TRP A 355 2.06 -19.25 -17.01
N GLY A 356 3.32 -19.14 -16.60
CA GLY A 356 3.94 -20.22 -15.84
C GLY A 356 3.10 -20.55 -14.60
N SER A 357 3.28 -21.74 -14.08
CA SER A 357 2.56 -22.19 -12.87
C SER A 357 3.14 -21.56 -11.60
N ARG A 358 4.38 -21.07 -11.68
CA ARG A 358 5.11 -20.53 -10.55
C ARG A 358 4.64 -19.13 -10.18
N HIS A 359 4.33 -18.94 -8.90
CA HIS A 359 4.03 -17.67 -8.28
C HIS A 359 5.23 -17.19 -7.46
N ILE A 360 5.60 -15.93 -7.61
CA ILE A 360 6.62 -15.25 -6.80
C ILE A 360 5.95 -14.10 -6.06
N ASN A 361 5.84 -14.24 -4.76
CA ASN A 361 5.36 -13.16 -3.91
C ASN A 361 6.36 -12.01 -3.91
N MET A 362 5.87 -10.79 -4.12
CA MET A 362 6.71 -9.60 -4.23
C MET A 362 7.57 -9.35 -2.98
N ALA A 363 7.07 -9.69 -1.79
CA ALA A 363 7.80 -9.55 -0.54
C ALA A 363 8.99 -10.52 -0.45
N GLN A 364 8.94 -11.64 -1.17
CA GLN A 364 9.95 -12.69 -1.19
C GLN A 364 10.85 -12.67 -2.43
N LEU A 365 10.89 -11.55 -3.15
CA LEU A 365 11.77 -11.40 -4.31
C LEU A 365 13.22 -11.75 -3.99
N GLY A 366 13.75 -11.31 -2.84
CA GLY A 366 15.11 -11.60 -2.41
C GLY A 366 15.37 -13.10 -2.27
N ARG A 367 14.44 -13.86 -1.68
CA ARG A 367 14.50 -15.33 -1.59
C ARG A 367 14.50 -15.94 -3.00
N ALA A 368 13.56 -15.57 -3.85
CA ALA A 368 13.44 -16.13 -5.19
C ALA A 368 14.68 -15.87 -6.06
N LEU A 369 15.32 -14.71 -5.92
CA LEU A 369 16.54 -14.37 -6.64
C LEU A 369 17.79 -15.08 -6.10
N THR A 370 17.81 -15.53 -4.84
CA THR A 370 19.01 -16.10 -4.18
C THR A 370 18.87 -17.58 -3.87
N ASP A 371 17.72 -18.19 -4.08
CA ASP A 371 17.51 -19.62 -3.85
C ASP A 371 18.18 -20.46 -4.95
N PRO A 372 19.23 -21.23 -4.61
CA PRO A 372 19.91 -22.09 -5.58
C PRO A 372 19.10 -23.33 -6.00
N LEU A 373 17.99 -23.60 -5.30
CA LEU A 373 17.12 -24.75 -5.57
C LEU A 373 15.91 -24.37 -6.42
N LEU A 374 15.72 -23.07 -6.69
CA LEU A 374 14.61 -22.62 -7.53
C LEU A 374 14.78 -23.13 -8.98
N ALA A 375 13.84 -23.95 -9.43
CA ALA A 375 13.86 -24.60 -10.76
C ALA A 375 12.60 -24.29 -11.55
N PRO A 376 12.74 -23.70 -12.76
CA PRO A 376 13.95 -23.10 -13.32
C PRO A 376 14.41 -21.87 -12.54
N PRO A 377 15.72 -21.52 -12.57
CA PRO A 377 16.22 -20.33 -11.89
C PRO A 377 15.63 -19.06 -12.53
N LEU A 378 15.46 -17.99 -11.73
CA LEU A 378 15.21 -16.67 -12.29
C LEU A 378 16.50 -16.12 -12.89
N THR A 379 16.53 -15.91 -14.20
CA THR A 379 17.66 -15.35 -14.94
C THR A 379 17.31 -14.11 -15.75
N ALA A 380 16.01 -13.74 -15.81
CA ALA A 380 15.53 -12.49 -16.41
C ALA A 380 14.51 -11.81 -15.47
N LEU A 381 14.71 -10.51 -15.25
CA LEU A 381 13.84 -9.68 -14.44
C LEU A 381 13.53 -8.38 -15.18
N TYR A 382 12.24 -8.02 -15.24
CA TYR A 382 11.78 -6.73 -15.73
C TYR A 382 11.05 -5.98 -14.62
N VAL A 383 11.53 -4.79 -14.26
CA VAL A 383 10.97 -3.98 -13.17
C VAL A 383 10.39 -2.69 -13.72
N TRP A 384 9.14 -2.38 -13.34
CA TRP A 384 8.50 -1.10 -13.63
C TRP A 384 7.63 -0.66 -12.45
N ASN A 385 7.39 0.63 -12.31
CA ASN A 385 6.59 1.20 -11.22
C ASN A 385 7.05 0.77 -9.81
N ALA A 386 8.27 0.30 -9.63
CA ALA A 386 8.77 -0.26 -8.37
C ALA A 386 10.27 -0.02 -8.17
N ASN A 387 10.70 0.02 -6.90
CA ASN A 387 12.10 0.11 -6.52
C ASN A 387 12.45 -0.95 -5.45
N PRO A 388 12.37 -2.27 -5.80
CA PRO A 388 12.50 -3.36 -4.83
C PRO A 388 13.83 -3.36 -4.06
N ALA A 389 14.94 -2.88 -4.63
CA ALA A 389 16.21 -2.78 -3.90
C ALA A 389 16.13 -1.89 -2.64
N LEU A 390 15.12 -1.00 -2.58
CA LEU A 390 14.85 -0.13 -1.44
C LEU A 390 13.60 -0.55 -0.68
N THR A 391 12.50 -0.86 -1.39
CA THR A 391 11.17 -0.97 -0.80
C THR A 391 10.77 -2.39 -0.41
N ALA A 392 11.42 -3.42 -0.97
CA ALA A 392 11.17 -4.80 -0.55
C ALA A 392 11.75 -5.07 0.84
N PRO A 393 11.09 -5.89 1.67
CA PRO A 393 11.65 -6.36 2.94
C PRO A 393 12.87 -7.25 2.69
N ALA A 394 13.65 -7.55 3.74
CA ALA A 394 14.91 -8.30 3.62
C ALA A 394 15.80 -7.77 2.49
N ALA A 395 15.95 -6.43 2.43
CA ALA A 395 16.54 -5.71 1.31
C ALA A 395 17.95 -6.20 0.94
N GLU A 396 18.75 -6.70 1.89
CA GLU A 396 20.08 -7.26 1.63
C GLU A 396 20.00 -8.53 0.74
N SER A 397 18.99 -9.37 0.92
CA SER A 397 18.75 -10.54 0.07
C SER A 397 18.38 -10.11 -1.36
N THR A 398 17.46 -9.15 -1.48
CA THR A 398 17.05 -8.58 -2.77
C THR A 398 18.27 -7.96 -3.50
N ARG A 399 19.11 -7.20 -2.80
CA ARG A 399 20.31 -6.59 -3.37
C ARG A 399 21.32 -7.62 -3.84
N ARG A 400 21.57 -8.69 -3.04
CA ARG A 400 22.45 -9.81 -3.47
C ARG A 400 21.92 -10.46 -4.72
N GLY A 401 20.59 -10.68 -4.81
CA GLY A 401 19.95 -11.22 -5.99
C GLY A 401 20.11 -10.34 -7.23
N LEU A 402 19.86 -9.04 -7.10
CA LEU A 402 20.01 -8.05 -8.17
C LEU A 402 21.47 -7.87 -8.63
N ALA A 403 22.45 -8.14 -7.75
CA ALA A 403 23.87 -8.04 -8.08
C ALA A 403 24.41 -9.25 -8.87
N ARG A 404 23.59 -10.29 -9.08
CA ARG A 404 24.00 -11.48 -9.85
C ARG A 404 24.25 -11.10 -11.32
N GLU A 405 25.42 -11.44 -11.85
CA GLU A 405 25.77 -11.18 -13.25
C GLU A 405 25.04 -12.10 -14.25
N ASP A 406 24.56 -13.28 -13.80
CA ASP A 406 23.74 -14.19 -14.60
C ASP A 406 22.25 -13.79 -14.67
N LEU A 407 21.81 -12.83 -13.86
CA LEU A 407 20.48 -12.25 -13.91
C LEU A 407 20.46 -11.06 -14.86
N PHE A 408 19.81 -11.18 -16.01
CA PHE A 408 19.58 -10.04 -16.90
C PHE A 408 18.43 -9.20 -16.37
N THR A 409 18.72 -7.95 -15.99
CA THR A 409 17.75 -7.05 -15.36
C THR A 409 17.46 -5.84 -16.24
N VAL A 410 16.17 -5.61 -16.53
CA VAL A 410 15.68 -4.41 -17.21
C VAL A 410 14.86 -3.60 -16.21
N VAL A 411 15.07 -2.29 -16.15
CA VAL A 411 14.30 -1.39 -15.27
C VAL A 411 13.74 -0.24 -16.09
N HIS A 412 12.43 -0.08 -16.08
CA HIS A 412 11.72 1.02 -16.73
C HIS A 412 11.35 2.07 -15.67
N GLU A 413 12.11 3.17 -15.62
CA GLU A 413 12.07 4.10 -14.51
C GLU A 413 12.35 5.55 -14.95
N GLN A 414 11.92 6.51 -14.16
CA GLN A 414 12.14 7.93 -14.38
C GLN A 414 13.50 8.42 -13.88
N PHE A 415 14.11 7.73 -12.91
CA PHE A 415 15.37 8.09 -12.26
C PHE A 415 16.27 6.86 -12.08
N LEU A 416 17.57 7.07 -11.88
CA LEU A 416 18.49 5.99 -11.52
C LEU A 416 18.30 5.60 -10.04
N THR A 417 17.20 4.91 -9.73
CA THR A 417 16.87 4.36 -8.42
C THR A 417 17.88 3.31 -7.98
N ASP A 418 17.80 2.88 -6.71
CA ASP A 418 18.67 1.80 -6.20
C ASP A 418 18.53 0.50 -7.03
N THR A 419 17.32 0.20 -7.50
CA THR A 419 17.06 -0.92 -8.41
C THR A 419 17.64 -0.66 -9.80
N ALA A 420 17.42 0.53 -10.36
CA ALA A 420 17.91 0.89 -11.68
C ALA A 420 19.45 0.84 -11.76
N ARG A 421 20.15 1.16 -10.68
CA ARG A 421 21.62 1.05 -10.60
C ARG A 421 22.13 -0.39 -10.76
N CYS A 422 21.30 -1.39 -10.50
CA CYS A 422 21.60 -2.82 -10.68
C CYS A 422 21.18 -3.37 -12.05
N ALA A 423 20.53 -2.57 -12.90
CA ALA A 423 20.01 -3.00 -14.19
C ALA A 423 21.12 -3.19 -15.23
N ASP A 424 20.88 -4.06 -16.22
CA ASP A 424 21.66 -4.18 -17.45
C ASP A 424 21.20 -3.19 -18.51
N VAL A 425 19.88 -2.88 -18.50
CA VAL A 425 19.25 -1.88 -19.36
C VAL A 425 18.28 -1.04 -18.52
N VAL A 426 18.36 0.29 -18.63
CA VAL A 426 17.38 1.20 -18.04
C VAL A 426 16.62 1.89 -19.18
N LEU A 427 15.29 1.80 -19.13
CA LEU A 427 14.40 2.42 -20.11
C LEU A 427 13.78 3.69 -19.50
N PRO A 428 13.70 4.82 -20.25
CA PRO A 428 13.15 6.07 -19.74
C PRO A 428 11.63 6.02 -19.69
N ALA A 429 11.05 6.21 -18.49
CA ALA A 429 9.62 6.18 -18.24
C ALA A 429 8.98 7.57 -18.24
N THR A 430 7.73 7.66 -18.71
CA THR A 430 6.90 8.87 -18.64
C THR A 430 6.47 9.18 -17.22
N THR A 431 6.21 10.45 -16.93
CA THR A 431 5.50 10.90 -15.74
C THR A 431 3.98 10.92 -15.98
N GLN A 432 3.21 11.13 -14.94
CA GLN A 432 1.74 11.21 -14.98
C GLN A 432 1.21 12.35 -15.90
N LEU A 433 2.02 13.36 -16.24
CA LEU A 433 1.63 14.43 -17.13
C LEU A 433 1.84 14.08 -18.61
N GLU A 434 2.49 12.96 -18.91
CA GLU A 434 2.98 12.59 -20.23
C GLU A 434 2.23 11.37 -20.86
N HIS A 435 1.22 10.81 -20.15
CA HIS A 435 0.44 9.68 -20.66
C HIS A 435 -1.03 9.75 -20.26
N LEU A 436 -1.84 9.01 -21.02
CA LEU A 436 -3.25 8.78 -20.75
C LEU A 436 -3.43 7.69 -19.70
N ASP A 437 -4.39 7.87 -18.75
CA ASP A 437 -4.82 6.81 -17.85
C ASP A 437 -6.22 7.07 -17.26
N VAL A 438 -6.74 6.05 -16.56
CA VAL A 438 -7.90 6.15 -15.68
C VAL A 438 -7.46 5.72 -14.28
N VAL A 439 -7.87 6.46 -13.27
CA VAL A 439 -7.40 6.25 -11.90
C VAL A 439 -8.57 5.86 -11.00
N PRO A 440 -8.69 4.57 -10.64
CA PRO A 440 -9.61 4.14 -9.61
C PRO A 440 -9.07 4.58 -8.25
N ALA A 441 -9.89 5.32 -7.49
CA ALA A 441 -9.50 5.72 -6.15
C ALA A 441 -9.77 4.59 -5.14
N TRP A 442 -8.91 4.48 -4.14
CA TRP A 442 -9.09 3.54 -3.04
C TRP A 442 -9.37 4.22 -1.68
N GLY A 443 -9.59 5.54 -1.68
CA GLY A 443 -9.99 6.35 -0.53
C GLY A 443 -11.27 7.15 -0.73
N HIS A 444 -11.93 7.01 -1.88
CA HIS A 444 -13.25 7.61 -2.19
C HIS A 444 -13.89 6.90 -3.39
N LEU A 445 -15.14 7.23 -3.71
CA LEU A 445 -15.93 6.56 -4.74
C LEU A 445 -15.91 7.27 -6.11
N TYR A 446 -14.86 8.00 -6.43
CA TYR A 446 -14.70 8.67 -7.72
C TYR A 446 -13.66 7.98 -8.58
N LEU A 447 -14.01 7.75 -9.84
CA LEU A 447 -13.09 7.33 -10.90
C LEU A 447 -12.52 8.59 -11.55
N GLY A 448 -11.20 8.70 -11.63
CA GLY A 448 -10.50 9.83 -12.21
C GLY A 448 -10.06 9.58 -13.65
N TRP A 449 -10.07 10.63 -14.48
CA TRP A 449 -9.48 10.65 -15.80
C TRP A 449 -8.19 11.45 -15.81
N ASN A 450 -7.18 10.95 -16.47
CA ASN A 450 -5.92 11.67 -16.67
C ASN A 450 -5.59 11.78 -18.15
N GLU A 451 -5.70 12.97 -18.68
CA GLU A 451 -5.24 13.29 -20.04
C GLU A 451 -3.76 13.63 -20.03
N ALA A 452 -3.02 13.21 -21.07
CA ALA A 452 -1.64 13.65 -21.25
C ALA A 452 -1.59 15.18 -21.43
N ALA A 453 -0.99 15.88 -20.47
CA ALA A 453 -0.90 17.35 -20.51
C ALA A 453 0.20 17.83 -21.46
N ILE A 454 1.29 17.10 -21.56
CA ILE A 454 2.47 17.36 -22.40
C ILE A 454 2.89 16.10 -23.14
N ALA A 455 3.61 16.27 -24.24
CA ALA A 455 4.29 15.14 -24.87
C ALA A 455 5.38 14.58 -23.95
N PRO A 456 5.73 13.28 -24.08
CA PRO A 456 6.86 12.70 -23.37
C PRO A 456 8.15 13.50 -23.55
N LEU A 457 8.88 13.71 -22.44
CA LEU A 457 10.16 14.43 -22.49
C LEU A 457 11.28 13.50 -22.94
N GLY A 458 12.16 14.02 -23.80
CA GLY A 458 13.25 13.24 -24.36
C GLY A 458 12.71 12.05 -25.15
N GLU A 459 13.19 10.86 -24.84
CA GLU A 459 12.76 9.60 -25.46
C GLU A 459 11.92 8.74 -24.51
N ALA A 460 11.35 9.34 -23.43
CA ALA A 460 10.52 8.59 -22.48
C ALA A 460 9.28 7.99 -23.15
N ARG A 461 8.94 6.75 -22.77
CA ARG A 461 7.76 6.04 -23.26
C ARG A 461 6.88 5.58 -22.11
N SER A 462 5.56 5.49 -22.34
CA SER A 462 4.62 4.94 -21.37
C SER A 462 4.83 3.42 -21.22
N ASN A 463 4.35 2.84 -20.10
CA ASN A 463 4.48 1.40 -19.88
C ASN A 463 3.79 0.60 -20.99
N THR A 464 2.59 1.00 -21.37
CA THR A 464 1.85 0.34 -22.46
C THR A 464 2.59 0.41 -23.80
N GLU A 465 3.21 1.56 -24.13
CA GLU A 465 4.01 1.71 -25.34
C GLU A 465 5.25 0.79 -25.32
N VAL A 466 5.95 0.70 -24.19
CA VAL A 466 7.11 -0.18 -24.07
C VAL A 466 6.71 -1.65 -24.23
N PHE A 467 5.59 -2.08 -23.66
CA PHE A 467 5.13 -3.47 -23.82
C PHE A 467 4.73 -3.79 -25.27
N ARG A 468 4.10 -2.84 -26.00
CA ARG A 468 3.87 -2.99 -27.45
C ARG A 468 5.18 -3.14 -28.22
N ASN A 469 6.18 -2.32 -27.90
CA ASN A 469 7.48 -2.37 -28.57
C ASN A 469 8.26 -3.65 -28.26
N LEU A 470 8.19 -4.14 -27.01
CA LEU A 470 8.77 -5.43 -26.62
C LEU A 470 8.10 -6.61 -27.35
N ALA A 471 6.77 -6.58 -27.47
CA ALA A 471 6.03 -7.58 -28.24
C ALA A 471 6.51 -7.61 -29.71
N ALA A 472 6.67 -6.46 -30.35
CA ALA A 472 7.18 -6.35 -31.71
C ALA A 472 8.63 -6.85 -31.83
N ALA A 473 9.52 -6.46 -30.91
CA ALA A 473 10.91 -6.91 -30.90
C ALA A 473 11.07 -8.41 -30.70
N LEU A 474 10.14 -9.04 -29.96
CA LEU A 474 10.05 -10.49 -29.76
C LEU A 474 9.36 -11.21 -30.93
N GLY A 475 9.01 -10.50 -32.02
CA GLY A 475 8.37 -11.08 -33.20
C GLY A 475 6.91 -11.54 -32.95
N ARG A 476 6.27 -11.03 -31.92
CA ARG A 476 4.87 -11.36 -31.62
C ARG A 476 3.95 -10.64 -32.60
N THR A 477 2.88 -11.34 -33.04
CA THR A 477 1.95 -10.81 -34.05
C THR A 477 0.50 -10.81 -33.60
N GLU A 478 0.25 -11.21 -32.36
CA GLU A 478 -1.08 -11.25 -31.76
C GLU A 478 -1.62 -9.83 -31.63
N THR A 479 -2.72 -9.52 -32.31
CA THR A 479 -3.24 -8.14 -32.44
C THR A 479 -3.57 -7.50 -31.10
N TRP A 480 -4.02 -8.28 -30.11
CA TRP A 480 -4.39 -7.82 -28.78
C TRP A 480 -3.18 -7.40 -27.92
N LEU A 481 -1.93 -7.66 -28.34
CA LEU A 481 -0.72 -7.09 -27.74
C LEU A 481 -0.46 -5.64 -28.19
N TYR A 482 -1.22 -5.15 -29.16
CA TYR A 482 -1.05 -3.82 -29.76
C TYR A 482 -2.25 -2.90 -29.55
N ASP A 483 -3.19 -3.29 -28.67
CA ASP A 483 -4.33 -2.45 -28.32
C ASP A 483 -3.86 -1.06 -27.86
N SER A 484 -4.54 -0.02 -28.32
CA SER A 484 -4.27 1.36 -27.92
C SER A 484 -4.68 1.57 -26.46
N ASP A 485 -4.17 2.65 -25.83
CA ASP A 485 -4.52 2.99 -24.46
C ASP A 485 -6.04 3.20 -24.29
N GLU A 486 -6.71 3.83 -25.26
CA GLU A 486 -8.17 3.98 -25.25
C GLU A 486 -8.92 2.65 -25.35
N GLN A 487 -8.41 1.71 -26.16
CA GLN A 487 -8.97 0.35 -26.24
C GLN A 487 -8.81 -0.39 -24.92
N LEU A 488 -7.62 -0.32 -24.31
CA LEU A 488 -7.35 -0.92 -23.00
C LEU A 488 -8.28 -0.36 -21.90
N ILE A 489 -8.46 0.95 -21.84
CA ILE A 489 -9.39 1.59 -20.89
C ILE A 489 -10.82 1.09 -21.15
N SER A 490 -11.25 1.06 -22.42
CA SER A 490 -12.60 0.61 -22.78
C SER A 490 -12.87 -0.86 -22.43
N GLN A 491 -11.84 -1.71 -22.52
CA GLN A 491 -11.92 -3.11 -22.13
C GLN A 491 -11.94 -3.33 -20.62
N ARG A 492 -11.25 -2.46 -19.86
CA ARG A 492 -11.18 -2.56 -18.41
C ARG A 492 -12.43 -2.07 -17.69
N LEU A 493 -13.10 -1.05 -18.22
CA LEU A 493 -14.28 -0.45 -17.60
C LEU A 493 -15.54 -1.22 -18.02
N ASN A 494 -16.19 -1.90 -17.07
CA ASN A 494 -17.44 -2.61 -17.32
C ASN A 494 -18.63 -1.65 -17.31
N PHE A 495 -18.87 -0.97 -18.42
CA PHE A 495 -19.99 -0.04 -18.56
C PHE A 495 -21.37 -0.70 -18.44
N ALA A 496 -21.47 -2.03 -18.52
CA ALA A 496 -22.71 -2.78 -18.27
C ALA A 496 -22.98 -3.00 -16.76
N HIS A 497 -21.95 -2.84 -15.92
CA HIS A 497 -22.09 -2.99 -14.48
C HIS A 497 -22.92 -1.83 -13.88
N GLU A 498 -23.81 -2.13 -12.93
CA GLU A 498 -24.69 -1.13 -12.30
C GLU A 498 -23.95 0.09 -11.75
N ARG A 499 -22.78 -0.12 -11.16
CA ARG A 499 -21.94 0.96 -10.60
C ARG A 499 -21.31 1.88 -11.67
N MET A 500 -21.35 1.52 -12.94
CA MET A 500 -20.82 2.29 -14.07
C MET A 500 -21.90 2.95 -14.93
N GLN A 501 -23.20 2.76 -14.63
CA GLN A 501 -24.31 3.20 -15.50
C GLN A 501 -24.32 4.70 -15.80
N ALA A 502 -23.86 5.55 -14.89
CA ALA A 502 -23.75 7.00 -15.12
C ALA A 502 -22.42 7.44 -15.74
N ILE A 503 -21.50 6.51 -15.98
CA ILE A 503 -20.12 6.78 -16.43
C ILE A 503 -20.01 6.40 -17.92
N SER A 504 -19.40 7.30 -18.68
CA SER A 504 -18.97 7.02 -20.06
C SER A 504 -17.59 7.67 -20.30
N LEU A 505 -16.82 7.15 -21.27
CA LEU A 505 -15.53 7.76 -21.59
C LEU A 505 -15.63 9.23 -21.95
N PRO A 506 -16.60 9.69 -22.80
CA PRO A 506 -16.74 11.11 -23.08
C PRO A 506 -17.06 11.96 -21.85
N SER A 507 -17.95 11.48 -20.96
CA SER A 507 -18.32 12.22 -19.75
C SER A 507 -17.17 12.27 -18.74
N LEU A 508 -16.44 11.16 -18.57
CA LEU A 508 -15.29 11.09 -17.69
C LEU A 508 -14.15 12.00 -18.15
N ARG A 509 -13.86 12.02 -19.46
CA ARG A 509 -12.87 12.93 -20.07
C ARG A 509 -13.28 14.40 -19.91
N ALA A 510 -14.56 14.72 -20.07
CA ALA A 510 -15.04 16.11 -20.01
C ALA A 510 -14.97 16.67 -18.57
N SER A 511 -15.27 15.87 -17.54
CA SER A 511 -15.27 16.32 -16.14
C SER A 511 -13.96 16.09 -15.40
N GLY A 512 -13.11 15.17 -15.88
CA GLY A 512 -11.87 14.73 -15.22
C GLY A 512 -12.11 13.72 -14.09
N PHE A 513 -13.34 13.50 -13.64
CA PHE A 513 -13.72 12.51 -12.62
C PHE A 513 -15.23 12.24 -12.65
N GLN A 514 -15.63 11.07 -12.19
CA GLN A 514 -17.05 10.76 -11.96
C GLN A 514 -17.23 9.83 -10.76
N ARG A 515 -18.30 10.03 -9.98
CA ARG A 515 -18.67 9.12 -8.88
C ARG A 515 -19.27 7.84 -9.43
N LEU A 516 -18.94 6.72 -8.83
CA LEU A 516 -19.61 5.45 -9.10
C LEU A 516 -21.12 5.58 -8.87
N SER A 517 -21.91 4.88 -9.67
CA SER A 517 -23.37 4.83 -9.55
C SER A 517 -23.77 3.95 -8.36
N VAL A 518 -23.55 4.46 -7.16
CA VAL A 518 -23.96 3.85 -5.89
C VAL A 518 -24.85 4.82 -5.14
N PRO A 519 -25.70 4.36 -4.20
CA PRO A 519 -26.54 5.24 -3.39
C PRO A 519 -25.73 6.40 -2.77
N ASP A 520 -26.39 7.52 -2.58
CA ASP A 520 -25.85 8.69 -1.91
C ASP A 520 -26.95 9.30 -1.01
N PRO A 521 -26.84 9.16 0.32
CA PRO A 521 -25.75 8.56 1.10
C PRO A 521 -25.68 7.03 0.97
N LEU A 522 -24.50 6.44 1.31
CA LEU A 522 -24.22 5.01 1.18
C LEU A 522 -24.22 4.29 2.54
N VAL A 523 -25.21 3.42 2.75
CA VAL A 523 -25.26 2.51 3.92
C VAL A 523 -25.32 1.07 3.40
N PRO A 524 -24.16 0.44 3.11
CA PRO A 524 -24.12 -0.74 2.26
C PRO A 524 -24.79 -1.99 2.86
N PHE A 525 -24.81 -2.14 4.17
CA PHE A 525 -25.31 -3.33 4.87
C PHE A 525 -26.37 -3.01 5.92
N ALA A 526 -27.18 -1.97 5.70
CA ALA A 526 -28.23 -1.55 6.63
C ALA A 526 -29.23 -2.68 6.94
N GLU A 527 -29.58 -3.47 5.92
CA GLU A 527 -30.49 -4.60 6.00
C GLU A 527 -29.77 -5.95 6.10
N GLY A 528 -28.50 -5.98 6.46
CA GLY A 528 -27.65 -7.16 6.36
C GLY A 528 -27.22 -7.41 4.91
N ASN A 529 -27.55 -8.56 4.34
CA ASN A 529 -27.20 -8.94 2.97
C ASN A 529 -25.69 -8.93 2.70
N PHE A 530 -24.91 -9.38 3.69
CA PHE A 530 -23.47 -9.57 3.51
C PHE A 530 -23.23 -10.69 2.47
N PRO A 531 -22.27 -10.55 1.56
CA PRO A 531 -22.00 -11.55 0.53
C PRO A 531 -21.24 -12.78 1.09
N THR A 532 -21.71 -13.30 2.19
CA THR A 532 -21.28 -14.56 2.81
C THR A 532 -22.24 -15.69 2.43
N PRO A 533 -21.87 -16.97 2.63
CA PRO A 533 -22.77 -18.08 2.34
C PRO A 533 -24.11 -18.03 3.10
N SER A 534 -24.15 -17.40 4.27
CA SER A 534 -25.38 -17.25 5.08
C SER A 534 -26.15 -15.95 4.83
N GLY A 535 -25.58 -15.00 4.06
CA GLY A 535 -26.07 -13.63 3.95
C GLY A 535 -25.82 -12.78 5.20
N ARG A 536 -25.02 -13.25 6.17
CA ARG A 536 -24.81 -12.66 7.49
C ARG A 536 -23.31 -12.54 7.81
N VAL A 537 -22.97 -11.68 8.75
CA VAL A 537 -21.61 -11.61 9.31
C VAL A 537 -21.23 -12.94 9.98
N GLN A 538 -20.03 -13.44 9.67
CA GLN A 538 -19.53 -14.74 10.14
C GLN A 538 -18.58 -14.55 11.34
N PHE A 539 -19.05 -14.63 12.57
CA PHE A 539 -18.15 -14.74 13.72
C PHE A 539 -17.45 -16.11 13.72
N VAL A 540 -18.20 -17.18 13.47
CA VAL A 540 -17.67 -18.50 13.12
C VAL A 540 -17.55 -18.60 11.62
N SER A 541 -16.34 -18.79 11.11
CA SER A 541 -16.05 -18.77 9.67
C SER A 541 -15.42 -20.08 9.20
N ALA A 542 -16.17 -20.86 8.44
CA ALA A 542 -15.66 -22.04 7.77
C ALA A 542 -14.56 -21.72 6.75
N ALA A 543 -14.62 -20.54 6.15
CA ALA A 543 -13.58 -20.07 5.23
C ALA A 543 -12.25 -19.80 5.97
N ALA A 544 -12.29 -19.32 7.21
CA ALA A 544 -11.11 -19.16 8.06
C ALA A 544 -10.47 -20.52 8.35
N THR A 545 -11.28 -21.52 8.74
CA THR A 545 -10.80 -22.88 8.97
C THR A 545 -10.17 -23.49 7.71
N ALA A 546 -10.78 -23.27 6.55
CA ALA A 546 -10.23 -23.73 5.27
C ALA A 546 -8.90 -23.03 4.92
N ALA A 547 -8.70 -21.81 5.39
CA ALA A 547 -7.44 -21.05 5.25
C ALA A 547 -6.39 -21.41 6.33
N GLY A 548 -6.68 -22.33 7.24
CA GLY A 548 -5.76 -22.76 8.30
C GLY A 548 -5.79 -21.90 9.57
N LEU A 549 -6.77 -21.00 9.69
CA LEU A 549 -7.01 -20.19 10.88
C LEU A 549 -7.99 -20.89 11.84
N ASP A 550 -8.11 -20.36 13.06
CA ASP A 550 -9.18 -20.77 13.99
C ASP A 550 -10.56 -20.38 13.40
N GLU A 551 -11.60 -21.12 13.72
CA GLU A 551 -12.96 -20.79 13.26
C GLU A 551 -13.48 -19.47 13.85
N LEU A 552 -12.99 -19.08 15.03
CA LEU A 552 -13.33 -17.85 15.76
C LEU A 552 -12.14 -16.88 15.79
N PRO A 553 -12.37 -15.56 15.85
CA PRO A 553 -11.31 -14.59 16.10
C PRO A 553 -10.55 -14.87 17.40
N ASP A 554 -9.22 -14.76 17.37
CA ASP A 554 -8.37 -14.88 18.56
C ASP A 554 -7.11 -13.99 18.41
N TYR A 555 -6.29 -13.97 19.45
CA TYR A 555 -4.97 -13.33 19.44
C TYR A 555 -3.87 -14.35 19.63
N ARG A 556 -2.84 -14.25 18.81
CA ARG A 556 -1.57 -14.96 18.96
C ARG A 556 -0.42 -13.95 18.91
N PRO A 557 0.62 -14.10 19.74
CA PRO A 557 1.80 -13.27 19.63
C PRO A 557 2.55 -13.59 18.32
N ALA A 558 3.02 -12.57 17.61
CA ALA A 558 3.94 -12.76 16.51
C ALA A 558 5.29 -13.28 17.03
N ARG A 559 6.01 -14.05 16.21
CA ARG A 559 7.31 -14.61 16.57
C ARG A 559 8.31 -13.52 16.98
N GLU A 560 8.42 -12.47 16.19
CA GLU A 560 9.24 -11.29 16.47
C GLU A 560 8.35 -10.11 16.93
N GLY A 561 7.69 -10.29 18.07
CA GLY A 561 6.78 -9.27 18.64
C GLY A 561 6.62 -9.42 20.14
N PRO A 562 5.79 -8.58 20.78
CA PRO A 562 5.47 -8.67 22.19
C PRO A 562 4.89 -10.05 22.56
N GLY A 563 5.56 -10.75 23.50
CA GLY A 563 5.16 -12.11 23.90
C GLY A 563 5.56 -13.20 22.91
N GLY A 564 6.38 -12.88 21.89
CA GLY A 564 6.90 -13.82 20.91
C GLY A 564 8.05 -14.70 21.45
N GLU A 565 8.97 -15.13 20.58
CA GLU A 565 10.08 -16.02 20.93
C GLU A 565 11.02 -15.38 21.98
N ALA A 566 11.10 -15.97 23.17
CA ALA A 566 11.90 -15.42 24.28
C ALA A 566 13.40 -15.29 23.96
N GLU A 567 13.95 -16.18 23.13
CA GLU A 567 15.35 -16.13 22.72
C GLU A 567 15.62 -14.91 21.82
N VAL A 568 14.72 -14.63 20.88
CA VAL A 568 14.84 -13.46 19.98
C VAL A 568 14.63 -12.17 20.76
N LEU A 569 13.61 -12.09 21.60
CA LEU A 569 13.36 -10.96 22.50
C LEU A 569 14.52 -10.67 23.45
N GLY A 570 15.20 -11.74 23.93
CA GLY A 570 16.38 -11.58 24.80
C GLY A 570 17.58 -10.95 24.12
N ARG A 571 17.71 -11.13 22.79
CA ARG A 571 18.80 -10.55 21.99
C ARG A 571 18.42 -9.18 21.38
N TYR A 572 17.18 -9.02 21.00
CA TYR A 572 16.64 -7.87 20.28
C TYR A 572 15.35 -7.36 20.94
N PRO A 573 15.47 -6.59 22.03
CA PRO A 573 14.32 -6.26 22.89
C PRO A 573 13.46 -5.09 22.38
N LEU A 574 13.80 -4.47 21.25
CA LEU A 574 13.09 -3.32 20.71
C LEU A 574 12.35 -3.68 19.42
N GLN A 575 11.06 -3.40 19.38
CA GLN A 575 10.28 -3.60 18.15
C GLN A 575 10.45 -2.44 17.19
N LEU A 576 10.83 -2.76 15.95
CA LEU A 576 11.05 -1.79 14.89
C LEU A 576 9.76 -1.51 14.12
N LEU A 577 9.42 -0.25 14.00
CA LEU A 577 8.42 0.24 13.05
C LEU A 577 9.10 1.08 11.96
N THR A 578 8.59 0.97 10.71
CA THR A 578 9.10 1.72 9.56
C THR A 578 8.03 2.66 8.99
N PRO A 579 7.65 3.72 9.73
CA PRO A 579 6.51 4.56 9.38
C PRO A 579 6.84 5.57 8.27
N LYS A 580 5.80 6.00 7.55
CA LYS A 580 5.81 7.25 6.77
C LYS A 580 5.66 8.44 7.74
N THR A 581 6.66 9.30 7.85
CA THR A 581 6.64 10.39 8.83
C THR A 581 6.73 11.79 8.23
N HIS A 582 7.03 11.90 6.94
CA HIS A 582 7.23 13.20 6.31
C HIS A 582 6.29 13.42 5.12
N PRO A 583 5.61 14.60 5.04
CA PRO A 583 4.65 14.88 3.97
C PRO A 583 5.27 15.00 2.57
N GLY A 584 6.59 15.19 2.49
CA GLY A 584 7.34 15.21 1.23
C GLY A 584 7.69 13.84 0.68
N PHE A 585 7.60 12.77 1.48
CA PHE A 585 7.92 11.41 1.05
C PHE A 585 6.69 10.63 0.60
N LEU A 586 6.89 9.79 -0.40
CA LEU A 586 5.97 8.77 -0.82
C LEU A 586 6.78 7.57 -1.30
N ASN A 587 6.81 6.52 -0.49
CA ASN A 587 7.71 5.38 -0.71
C ASN A 587 9.14 5.88 -1.04
N SER A 588 9.69 5.58 -2.21
CA SER A 588 11.00 6.07 -2.67
C SER A 588 10.92 7.20 -3.71
N THR A 589 9.70 7.73 -3.99
CA THR A 589 9.44 8.51 -5.21
C THR A 589 10.04 9.93 -5.19
N TYR A 590 10.05 10.60 -4.03
CA TYR A 590 10.45 12.01 -3.93
C TYR A 590 11.72 12.25 -3.12
N SER A 591 12.31 11.21 -2.54
CA SER A 591 13.34 11.34 -1.52
C SER A 591 14.65 11.98 -1.99
N VAL A 592 14.95 11.92 -3.29
CA VAL A 592 16.16 12.53 -3.88
C VAL A 592 15.95 13.95 -4.37
N LEU A 593 14.71 14.42 -4.44
CA LEU A 593 14.43 15.76 -4.88
C LEU A 593 14.77 16.78 -3.78
N PRO A 594 15.37 17.93 -4.10
CA PRO A 594 15.68 18.95 -3.12
C PRO A 594 14.46 19.38 -2.31
N HIS A 595 14.62 19.54 -1.01
CA HIS A 595 13.57 20.03 -0.08
C HIS A 595 12.35 19.12 0.10
N HIS A 596 12.38 17.87 -0.34
CA HIS A 596 11.29 16.92 -0.13
C HIS A 596 11.44 16.07 1.15
N GLY A 597 12.63 15.89 1.69
CA GLY A 597 12.89 15.14 2.90
C GLY A 597 13.02 16.01 4.16
N PRO A 598 12.91 15.41 5.35
CA PRO A 598 13.26 16.10 6.59
C PRO A 598 14.75 16.41 6.63
N PRO A 599 15.14 17.53 7.28
CA PRO A 599 16.55 17.89 7.40
C PRO A 599 17.32 16.87 8.25
N GLY A 600 18.60 16.69 7.93
CA GLY A 600 19.53 15.87 8.72
C GLY A 600 19.61 14.40 8.36
N GLY A 601 18.98 13.96 7.26
CA GLY A 601 19.10 12.59 6.74
C GLY A 601 18.35 11.53 7.56
N PRO A 602 18.65 10.23 7.32
CA PRO A 602 18.05 9.10 8.01
C PRO A 602 18.35 9.08 9.51
N PHE A 603 17.37 8.64 10.30
CA PHE A 603 17.49 8.59 11.77
C PHE A 603 16.64 7.45 12.34
N VAL A 604 16.92 7.08 13.61
CA VAL A 604 16.07 6.21 14.41
C VAL A 604 15.49 7.02 15.60
N GLU A 605 14.17 6.93 15.79
CA GLU A 605 13.47 7.49 16.94
C GLU A 605 13.49 6.50 18.09
N LEU A 606 13.89 6.98 19.29
CA LEU A 606 13.93 6.19 20.53
C LEU A 606 13.21 6.92 21.67
N ASP A 607 12.60 6.13 22.54
CA ASP A 607 12.16 6.64 23.84
C ASP A 607 13.40 7.01 24.69
N PRO A 608 13.38 8.16 25.41
CA PRO A 608 14.51 8.58 26.24
C PRO A 608 14.92 7.55 27.30
N SER A 609 13.99 6.76 27.84
CA SER A 609 14.31 5.72 28.83
C SER A 609 15.04 4.52 28.21
N ASP A 610 14.70 4.17 26.97
CA ASP A 610 15.41 3.12 26.20
C ASP A 610 16.84 3.57 25.85
N ALA A 611 16.98 4.83 25.43
CA ALA A 611 18.26 5.43 25.14
C ALA A 611 19.17 5.49 26.39
N ALA A 612 18.60 5.93 27.53
CA ALA A 612 19.34 6.01 28.79
C ALA A 612 19.89 4.65 29.27
N ARG A 613 19.09 3.57 29.12
CA ARG A 613 19.52 2.21 29.46
C ARG A 613 20.71 1.71 28.60
N ARG A 614 20.89 2.31 27.43
CA ARG A 614 21.94 1.96 26.44
C ARG A 614 23.09 2.95 26.39
N GLY A 615 23.04 4.02 27.21
CA GLY A 615 24.06 5.07 27.21
C GLY A 615 24.09 5.90 25.92
N ILE A 616 22.94 6.01 25.22
CA ILE A 616 22.82 6.75 23.96
C ILE A 616 22.41 8.19 24.27
N ALA A 617 23.08 9.15 23.64
CA ALA A 617 22.72 10.56 23.65
C ALA A 617 21.89 10.95 22.42
N ASP A 618 21.05 11.99 22.56
CA ASP A 618 20.31 12.55 21.41
C ASP A 618 21.28 13.12 20.38
N GLY A 619 21.07 12.79 19.10
CA GLY A 619 21.96 13.17 18.00
C GLY A 619 23.20 12.27 17.83
N GLN A 620 23.41 11.27 18.67
CA GLN A 620 24.53 10.35 18.57
C GLN A 620 24.34 9.36 17.41
N MET A 621 25.44 8.98 16.75
CA MET A 621 25.46 7.85 15.82
C MET A 621 25.29 6.55 16.59
N VAL A 622 24.40 5.71 16.08
CA VAL A 622 24.07 4.39 16.65
C VAL A 622 24.02 3.34 15.55
N VAL A 623 24.22 2.10 15.96
CA VAL A 623 24.02 0.90 15.13
C VAL A 623 22.72 0.24 15.56
N VAL A 624 21.77 0.13 14.64
CA VAL A 624 20.55 -0.67 14.79
C VAL A 624 20.81 -2.02 14.13
N SER A 625 20.59 -3.12 14.87
CA SER A 625 20.98 -4.45 14.40
C SER A 625 20.02 -5.55 14.78
N ASN A 626 19.99 -6.59 13.96
CA ASN A 626 19.44 -7.91 14.25
C ASN A 626 20.21 -8.99 13.46
N ASP A 627 19.71 -10.26 13.43
CA ASP A 627 20.37 -11.34 12.71
C ASP A 627 20.46 -11.12 11.18
N ARG A 628 19.63 -10.22 10.62
CA ARG A 628 19.58 -9.94 9.18
C ARG A 628 20.59 -8.91 8.73
N ALA A 629 20.78 -7.84 9.51
CA ALA A 629 21.66 -6.73 9.12
C ALA A 629 22.01 -5.81 10.29
N THR A 630 22.89 -4.84 9.99
CA THR A 630 23.18 -3.65 10.80
C THR A 630 22.90 -2.41 9.95
N VAL A 631 22.40 -1.33 10.56
CA VAL A 631 22.18 -0.03 9.89
C VAL A 631 22.69 1.08 10.80
N GLU A 632 23.53 1.97 10.25
CA GLU A 632 24.04 3.14 10.97
C GLU A 632 23.09 4.34 10.82
N LEU A 633 22.65 4.93 11.94
CA LEU A 633 21.67 6.00 11.96
C LEU A 633 22.00 7.02 13.07
N VAL A 634 21.43 8.22 12.95
CA VAL A 634 21.44 9.20 14.02
C VAL A 634 20.29 8.91 14.98
N ALA A 635 20.56 8.75 16.26
CA ALA A 635 19.53 8.63 17.30
C ALA A 635 18.78 9.95 17.49
N ARG A 636 17.47 9.90 17.56
CA ARG A 636 16.61 11.04 17.94
C ARG A 636 15.67 10.65 19.05
N PHE A 637 15.70 11.38 20.15
CA PHE A 637 14.74 11.18 21.23
C PHE A 637 13.37 11.68 20.80
N SER A 638 12.35 10.86 20.98
CA SER A 638 11.02 11.19 20.48
C SER A 638 9.94 10.70 21.44
N PRO A 639 8.99 11.57 21.84
CA PRO A 639 7.81 11.17 22.61
C PRO A 639 6.77 10.44 21.74
N ARG A 640 7.05 10.25 20.45
CA ARG A 640 6.15 9.56 19.52
C ARG A 640 6.20 8.05 19.71
N VAL A 641 7.35 7.53 20.07
CA VAL A 641 7.56 6.10 20.37
C VAL A 641 7.39 5.86 21.87
N ARG A 642 6.87 4.70 22.23
CA ARG A 642 6.80 4.25 23.62
C ARG A 642 8.01 3.39 23.97
N PRO A 643 8.31 3.19 25.26
CA PRO A 643 9.35 2.25 25.67
C PRO A 643 9.17 0.86 25.04
N GLY A 644 10.28 0.28 24.57
CA GLY A 644 10.29 -1.00 23.86
C GLY A 644 10.02 -0.92 22.35
N VAL A 645 9.79 0.28 21.79
CA VAL A 645 9.54 0.49 20.37
C VAL A 645 10.52 1.51 19.81
N VAL A 646 11.02 1.26 18.61
CA VAL A 646 11.83 2.21 17.84
C VAL A 646 11.21 2.43 16.47
N ALA A 647 11.42 3.61 15.89
CA ALA A 647 10.91 3.93 14.58
C ALA A 647 12.02 4.44 13.66
N ILE A 648 12.17 3.80 12.49
CA ILE A 648 13.05 4.27 11.43
C ILE A 648 12.16 4.68 10.26
N PRO A 649 11.97 5.98 9.98
CA PRO A 649 11.20 6.41 8.82
C PRO A 649 11.84 5.87 7.55
N PHE A 650 11.02 5.28 6.66
CA PHE A 650 11.51 4.79 5.39
C PHE A 650 11.36 5.80 4.26
N GLY A 651 12.04 5.56 3.13
CA GLY A 651 11.92 6.35 1.91
C GLY A 651 13.23 7.00 1.45
N TRP A 652 14.25 7.13 2.29
CA TRP A 652 15.56 7.56 1.86
C TRP A 652 16.23 6.50 0.99
N TRP A 653 16.86 6.93 -0.09
CA TRP A 653 17.65 6.05 -0.95
C TRP A 653 18.96 5.65 -0.27
N GLN A 654 19.53 4.52 -0.71
CA GLN A 654 20.76 3.97 -0.12
C GLN A 654 21.90 4.99 -0.05
N GLN A 655 22.08 5.80 -1.09
CA GLN A 655 23.10 6.84 -1.14
C GLN A 655 22.96 7.95 -0.08
N GLN A 656 21.81 8.03 0.58
CA GLN A 656 21.54 8.99 1.66
C GLN A 656 21.84 8.39 3.05
N HIS A 657 22.06 7.09 3.15
CA HIS A 657 22.45 6.41 4.37
C HIS A 657 23.97 6.36 4.53
N PRO A 658 24.51 6.53 5.76
CA PRO A 658 25.95 6.51 6.02
C PRO A 658 26.65 5.24 5.53
N ASP A 659 26.02 4.08 5.72
CA ASP A 659 26.52 2.75 5.36
C ASP A 659 25.88 2.17 4.09
N GLY A 660 25.03 2.94 3.41
CA GLY A 660 24.30 2.50 2.22
C GLY A 660 23.19 1.46 2.49
N ARG A 661 22.80 1.26 3.77
CA ARG A 661 21.74 0.33 4.17
C ARG A 661 20.50 1.08 4.65
N THR A 662 19.34 0.56 4.28
CA THR A 662 18.05 1.17 4.62
C THR A 662 17.36 0.39 5.73
N ALA A 663 16.27 0.94 6.29
CA ALA A 663 15.47 0.25 7.31
C ALA A 663 15.04 -1.17 6.88
N ASN A 664 14.77 -1.38 5.59
CA ASN A 664 14.37 -2.69 5.07
C ASN A 664 15.50 -3.75 5.04
N ALA A 665 16.74 -3.37 5.32
CA ALA A 665 17.79 -4.36 5.60
C ALA A 665 17.51 -5.16 6.89
N LEU A 666 16.81 -4.52 7.85
CA LEU A 666 16.46 -5.12 9.15
C LEU A 666 15.14 -5.89 9.12
N THR A 667 14.20 -5.53 8.23
CA THR A 667 12.85 -6.15 8.20
C THR A 667 12.89 -7.57 7.66
N ASN A 668 11.96 -8.42 8.13
CA ASN A 668 11.78 -9.77 7.62
C ASN A 668 10.87 -9.78 6.37
N ASP A 669 10.93 -10.87 5.60
CA ASP A 669 10.10 -11.16 4.43
C ASP A 669 9.12 -12.31 4.67
N GLU A 670 8.80 -12.58 5.95
CA GLU A 670 7.78 -13.55 6.30
C GLU A 670 6.40 -13.03 5.89
N LEU A 671 5.58 -13.95 5.39
CA LEU A 671 4.22 -13.59 4.97
C LEU A 671 3.29 -13.56 6.17
N ALA A 672 2.25 -12.72 6.08
CA ALA A 672 1.15 -12.73 7.03
C ALA A 672 0.37 -14.05 6.94
N ASP A 673 -0.41 -14.32 7.96
CA ASP A 673 -1.23 -15.54 8.14
C ASP A 673 -2.15 -15.83 6.94
N ILE A 674 -2.66 -14.81 6.27
CA ILE A 674 -3.49 -14.92 5.05
C ILE A 674 -3.25 -13.75 4.11
N GLY A 675 -3.70 -13.89 2.86
CA GLY A 675 -3.65 -12.82 1.85
C GLY A 675 -2.26 -12.59 1.25
N GLY A 676 -1.21 -13.26 1.74
CA GLY A 676 0.14 -13.18 1.20
C GLY A 676 0.84 -11.84 1.43
N GLY A 677 0.30 -10.93 2.27
CA GLY A 677 0.99 -9.72 2.68
C GLY A 677 2.21 -10.01 3.55
N VAL A 678 2.97 -9.01 3.94
CA VAL A 678 4.24 -9.18 4.62
C VAL A 678 4.22 -8.67 6.06
N ALA A 679 4.87 -9.40 6.98
CA ALA A 679 4.92 -9.11 8.41
C ALA A 679 6.10 -8.21 8.82
N PHE A 680 6.47 -7.21 8.02
CA PHE A 680 7.69 -6.42 8.29
C PHE A 680 7.60 -5.55 9.57
N SER A 681 6.42 -5.30 10.12
CA SER A 681 6.25 -4.63 11.43
C SER A 681 6.54 -5.55 12.62
N ASP A 682 6.61 -6.87 12.39
CA ASP A 682 7.07 -7.85 13.38
C ASP A 682 8.56 -8.08 13.20
N THR A 683 9.33 -7.06 13.54
CA THR A 683 10.79 -7.04 13.43
C THR A 683 11.37 -6.57 14.75
N LEU A 684 12.24 -7.37 15.34
CA LEU A 684 12.96 -7.04 16.56
C LEU A 684 14.39 -6.58 16.25
N VAL A 685 14.89 -5.60 17.00
CA VAL A 685 16.21 -5.01 16.87
C VAL A 685 16.83 -4.69 18.23
N GLU A 686 18.15 -4.52 18.24
CA GLU A 686 18.90 -3.84 19.30
C GLU A 686 19.51 -2.55 18.74
N VAL A 687 19.65 -1.54 19.58
CA VAL A 687 20.26 -0.24 19.26
C VAL A 687 21.42 0.01 20.23
N LEU A 688 22.62 0.17 19.69
CA LEU A 688 23.83 0.40 20.49
C LEU A 688 24.59 1.64 19.96
N PRO A 689 25.38 2.32 20.82
CA PRO A 689 26.31 3.34 20.34
C PRO A 689 27.23 2.79 19.24
N ALA A 690 27.47 3.61 18.17
CA ALA A 690 28.35 3.24 17.07
C ALA A 690 29.83 3.23 17.48
#